data_200a783fe83e1db158786cb1bb961b0a
#
_entry.id   200a783fe83e1db158786cb1bb961b0a
#
_cell.length_a   1.000
_cell.length_b   1.000
_cell.length_c   1.000
_cell.angle_alpha   90.00
_cell.angle_beta   90.00
_cell.angle_gamma   90.00
#
_symmetry.space_group_name_H-M   'P 1'
#
loop_
_entity.id
_entity.type
_entity.pdbx_description
1 polymer ?
#
loop_
_entity_poly.entity_id
_entity_poly.type
_entity_poly.pdbx_seq_one_letter_code
_entity_poly.pdbx_strand_id
1 'polypeptide(L)'
;MKKGFIGLVFLWVTQICCAQFSLRSDQPIKLACDNAEEKVVQTALTLFIRDYQSVFSASAAVDARQGNIIVGTVGKSPLLKAVSADVSALTGKKQAVLLQVLPDGKLLVAGSDSHGTAYGIMELSRLIGVSPWEWWADVTPEKKTSFVLSAEYQTLQSPSVEYRGIFINDEDWGLMPWSSQTYEPSDIKGHIGPKTNARIFELLLRLRANTYWPAMHECTLPFFLTEGNRKVAEEYGIFIGSSHCEPMVCSAAGEWRRRGQGDYDYVNNSASVYKFWEDRVKEVAQQGNIYTLGMRGVHDGQMQGAKTVAEQKAVLERVLKDQRGLLQKYGNKDVTAIPQAFIPYKEVLDIYNAGLQVPDDVTLIWCDDNYGYIRHFPTAEERARKGGNGIYYHVSYWGRPHDYLWLGTFSPYLLHQQMKLAYDRGIQKMWVLNVGDIKPAEYQIELFLDMAWNIDEVNEIGVTAHLKSWLEREFGSNRAEELLPAMEAHYQLSYIRKPEFMGNTREEERDPKYKVIKDLPWSEQAISERLRSYTVLSDVVERMESNIPADRQDAYFQLVKYPVQAAAQMNRKILTAQLARHSKADWKQSDAAFDSIVSLTQQYNSLQNGKWNRMMDFQPRKLPVFKRVEHTTAIEPMVTDRKILCKWNAMECTYGKPVPCEGLGYERKAAGIRKGSSLTFAFDDYGKDSVEVEI
;
A
#
# COMPACT_ATOMS: atom_id res chain seq x y z
N MET A 1 74.75 50.96 7.39
CA MET A 1 74.53 49.54 7.07
C MET A 1 73.63 48.91 8.13
N LYS A 2 72.40 48.75 7.86
CA LYS A 2 71.45 48.01 8.72
C LYS A 2 70.88 46.86 7.87
N LYS A 3 71.24 45.61 8.24
CA LYS A 3 70.72 44.41 7.60
C LYS A 3 69.34 44.12 8.21
N GLY A 4 68.31 44.12 7.42
CA GLY A 4 66.99 43.67 7.76
C GLY A 4 66.88 42.16 7.56
N PHE A 5 66.42 41.44 8.58
CA PHE A 5 66.09 40.02 8.53
C PHE A 5 64.62 39.87 8.17
N ILE A 6 64.30 39.32 7.01
CA ILE A 6 62.94 38.96 6.61
C ILE A 6 62.70 37.51 7.01
N GLY A 7 61.94 37.31 8.08
CA GLY A 7 61.48 35.98 8.49
C GLY A 7 60.32 35.53 7.66
N LEU A 8 60.52 34.52 6.85
CA LEU A 8 59.41 33.80 6.16
C LEU A 8 58.66 32.94 7.16
N VAL A 9 57.45 33.33 7.51
CA VAL A 9 56.53 32.48 8.27
C VAL A 9 55.84 31.54 7.26
N PHE A 10 56.20 30.26 7.25
CA PHE A 10 55.48 29.22 6.54
C PHE A 10 54.23 28.91 7.35
N LEU A 11 53.05 29.39 6.91
CA LEU A 11 51.74 28.89 7.35
C LEU A 11 51.55 27.51 6.71
N TRP A 12 51.70 26.47 7.52
CA TRP A 12 51.21 25.13 7.18
C TRP A 12 49.70 25.15 7.26
N VAL A 13 49.03 25.36 6.12
CA VAL A 13 47.58 25.04 6.00
C VAL A 13 47.53 23.53 5.88
N THR A 14 47.27 22.85 6.98
CA THR A 14 46.84 21.45 6.93
C THR A 14 45.47 21.42 6.29
N GLN A 15 45.41 21.18 4.98
CA GLN A 15 44.20 20.72 4.32
C GLN A 15 43.84 19.39 4.98
N ILE A 16 42.88 19.43 5.90
CA ILE A 16 42.18 18.21 6.33
C ILE A 16 41.43 17.72 5.07
N CYS A 17 42.07 16.82 4.35
CA CYS A 17 41.44 16.11 3.24
C CYS A 17 40.41 15.16 3.88
N CYS A 18 39.18 15.58 4.07
CA CYS A 18 38.11 14.69 4.50
C CYS A 18 37.97 13.57 3.47
N ALA A 19 38.13 12.34 3.93
CA ALA A 19 38.08 11.19 3.03
C ALA A 19 36.64 10.88 2.66
N GLN A 20 36.36 10.76 1.34
CA GLN A 20 35.06 10.33 0.82
C GLN A 20 34.83 8.84 1.13
N PHE A 21 33.58 8.43 1.30
CA PHE A 21 33.20 7.01 1.37
C PHE A 21 33.05 6.42 -0.04
N SER A 22 33.61 5.22 -0.24
CA SER A 22 33.50 4.55 -1.53
C SER A 22 33.27 3.05 -1.39
N LEU A 23 32.44 2.51 -2.29
CA LEU A 23 32.23 1.09 -2.53
C LEU A 23 32.77 0.75 -3.92
N ARG A 24 33.39 -0.42 -4.08
CA ARG A 24 34.03 -0.83 -5.34
C ARG A 24 33.83 -2.33 -5.60
N SER A 25 33.67 -2.71 -6.85
CA SER A 25 33.51 -4.10 -7.27
C SER A 25 34.75 -4.97 -7.07
N ASP A 26 35.94 -4.36 -6.94
CA ASP A 26 37.23 -5.04 -6.71
C ASP A 26 37.61 -5.16 -5.21
N GLN A 27 36.75 -4.68 -4.31
CA GLN A 27 37.05 -4.67 -2.87
C GLN A 27 35.86 -5.24 -2.07
N PRO A 28 36.12 -6.26 -1.20
CA PRO A 28 35.14 -6.70 -0.24
C PRO A 28 34.91 -5.62 0.82
N ILE A 29 33.70 -5.56 1.35
CA ILE A 29 33.35 -4.65 2.44
C ILE A 29 33.03 -5.40 3.73
N LYS A 30 33.21 -4.70 4.85
CA LYS A 30 32.76 -5.13 6.16
C LYS A 30 31.79 -4.13 6.76
N LEU A 31 30.72 -4.63 7.34
CA LEU A 31 29.79 -3.85 8.15
C LEU A 31 30.08 -4.13 9.63
N ALA A 32 30.49 -3.11 10.35
CA ALA A 32 30.65 -3.22 11.79
C ALA A 32 29.27 -3.11 12.46
N CYS A 33 28.81 -4.19 13.09
CA CYS A 33 27.56 -4.23 13.81
C CYS A 33 27.65 -5.14 15.02
N ASP A 34 27.11 -4.69 16.16
CA ASP A 34 27.09 -5.49 17.38
C ASP A 34 26.13 -6.67 17.24
N ASN A 35 26.55 -7.86 17.67
CA ASN A 35 25.72 -9.06 17.64
C ASN A 35 24.48 -8.98 18.56
N ALA A 36 24.45 -8.04 19.49
CA ALA A 36 23.33 -7.81 20.40
C ALA A 36 22.24 -6.90 19.80
N GLU A 37 22.42 -6.41 18.56
CA GLU A 37 21.36 -5.69 17.86
C GLU A 37 20.13 -6.57 17.61
N GLU A 38 18.93 -5.94 17.54
CA GLU A 38 17.66 -6.64 17.34
C GLU A 38 17.62 -7.43 16.03
N LYS A 39 16.74 -8.43 15.97
CA LYS A 39 16.58 -9.30 14.80
C LYS A 39 16.33 -8.52 13.50
N VAL A 40 15.54 -7.46 13.54
CA VAL A 40 15.25 -6.63 12.35
C VAL A 40 16.52 -5.99 11.78
N VAL A 41 17.47 -5.60 12.63
CA VAL A 41 18.78 -5.06 12.18
C VAL A 41 19.60 -6.16 11.51
N GLN A 42 19.64 -7.36 12.09
CA GLN A 42 20.35 -8.51 11.52
C GLN A 42 19.74 -8.94 10.18
N THR A 43 18.41 -8.90 10.08
CA THR A 43 17.68 -9.16 8.83
C THR A 43 18.04 -8.13 7.77
N ALA A 44 18.01 -6.83 8.11
CA ALA A 44 18.37 -5.76 7.19
C ALA A 44 19.84 -5.88 6.69
N LEU A 45 20.77 -6.25 7.56
CA LEU A 45 22.16 -6.53 7.16
C LEU A 45 22.24 -7.68 6.15
N THR A 46 21.50 -8.75 6.39
CA THR A 46 21.46 -9.91 5.47
C THR A 46 20.92 -9.50 4.10
N LEU A 47 19.89 -8.67 4.07
CA LEU A 47 19.32 -8.15 2.82
C LEU A 47 20.32 -7.24 2.09
N PHE A 48 20.95 -6.30 2.80
CA PHE A 48 21.97 -5.41 2.20
C PHE A 48 23.17 -6.16 1.65
N ILE A 49 23.66 -7.20 2.35
CA ILE A 49 24.76 -8.05 1.87
C ILE A 49 24.39 -8.69 0.52
N ARG A 50 23.18 -9.24 0.39
CA ARG A 50 22.68 -9.78 -0.86
C ARG A 50 22.61 -8.72 -1.96
N ASP A 51 22.12 -7.54 -1.63
CA ASP A 51 22.01 -6.41 -2.55
C ASP A 51 23.38 -5.90 -3.01
N TYR A 52 24.32 -5.79 -2.09
CA TYR A 52 25.70 -5.43 -2.41
C TYR A 52 26.35 -6.44 -3.38
N GLN A 53 26.20 -7.73 -3.11
CA GLN A 53 26.70 -8.79 -3.99
C GLN A 53 26.02 -8.72 -5.37
N SER A 54 24.72 -8.41 -5.40
CA SER A 54 23.98 -8.25 -6.66
C SER A 54 24.50 -7.07 -7.48
N VAL A 55 24.79 -5.92 -6.88
CA VAL A 55 25.24 -4.71 -7.58
C VAL A 55 26.73 -4.77 -7.94
N PHE A 56 27.61 -5.12 -7.00
CA PHE A 56 29.06 -5.03 -7.18
C PHE A 56 29.75 -6.36 -7.52
N SER A 57 29.07 -7.48 -7.45
CA SER A 57 29.66 -8.83 -7.61
C SER A 57 30.83 -9.09 -6.63
N ALA A 58 30.88 -8.36 -5.53
CA ALA A 58 31.88 -8.44 -4.48
C ALA A 58 31.29 -8.94 -3.17
N SER A 59 32.12 -9.47 -2.28
CA SER A 59 31.64 -9.99 -1.01
C SER A 59 31.44 -8.89 0.03
N ALA A 60 30.45 -9.07 0.89
CA ALA A 60 30.22 -8.28 2.07
C ALA A 60 30.06 -9.19 3.30
N ALA A 61 30.50 -8.76 4.45
CA ALA A 61 30.42 -9.53 5.70
C ALA A 61 30.17 -8.63 6.90
N VAL A 62 29.52 -9.17 7.92
CA VAL A 62 29.37 -8.50 9.22
C VAL A 62 30.56 -8.83 10.12
N ASP A 63 31.08 -7.82 10.82
CA ASP A 63 32.10 -7.93 11.83
C ASP A 63 31.62 -7.20 13.08
N ALA A 64 31.82 -7.78 14.25
CA ALA A 64 31.33 -7.20 15.51
C ALA A 64 32.05 -5.92 15.96
N ARG A 65 33.20 -5.58 15.37
CA ARG A 65 34.10 -4.54 15.90
C ARG A 65 34.56 -3.53 14.87
N GLN A 66 34.73 -3.92 13.62
CA GLN A 66 35.38 -3.07 12.60
C GLN A 66 34.75 -3.25 11.22
N GLY A 67 34.68 -2.17 10.46
CA GLY A 67 34.15 -2.18 9.11
C GLY A 67 34.27 -0.84 8.39
N ASN A 68 33.96 -0.87 7.11
CA ASN A 68 33.87 0.33 6.27
C ASN A 68 32.55 1.08 6.55
N ILE A 69 31.52 0.34 6.98
CA ILE A 69 30.19 0.86 7.36
C ILE A 69 29.99 0.51 8.83
N ILE A 70 29.69 1.51 9.65
CA ILE A 70 29.42 1.34 11.08
C ILE A 70 27.95 1.45 11.31
N VAL A 71 27.34 0.39 11.85
CA VAL A 71 25.88 0.28 12.06
C VAL A 71 25.61 0.15 13.55
N GLY A 72 24.64 0.92 14.05
CA GLY A 72 24.26 0.78 15.46
C GLY A 72 23.02 1.56 15.86
N THR A 73 22.40 1.09 16.94
CA THR A 73 21.23 1.72 17.58
C THR A 73 21.67 2.56 18.77
N VAL A 74 21.19 3.81 18.83
CA VAL A 74 21.49 4.75 19.93
C VAL A 74 21.09 4.16 21.27
N GLY A 75 21.98 4.28 22.25
CA GLY A 75 21.78 3.74 23.61
C GLY A 75 22.02 2.23 23.73
N LYS A 76 22.15 1.50 22.62
CA LYS A 76 22.35 0.04 22.60
C LYS A 76 23.73 -0.35 22.08
N SER A 77 24.12 0.14 20.90
CA SER A 77 25.39 -0.22 20.28
C SER A 77 26.63 0.47 20.94
N PRO A 78 27.59 -0.30 21.41
CA PRO A 78 28.87 0.28 21.91
C PRO A 78 29.70 0.92 20.79
N LEU A 79 29.50 0.53 19.52
CA LEU A 79 30.21 1.07 18.37
C LEU A 79 29.97 2.58 18.20
N LEU A 80 28.75 3.04 18.50
CA LEU A 80 28.42 4.47 18.40
C LEU A 80 29.15 5.36 19.39
N LYS A 81 29.64 4.81 20.52
CA LYS A 81 30.46 5.55 21.51
C LYS A 81 31.86 5.79 21.03
N ALA A 82 32.37 4.99 20.09
CA ALA A 82 33.70 5.04 19.56
C ALA A 82 33.85 5.94 18.32
N VAL A 83 32.73 6.42 17.75
CA VAL A 83 32.74 7.27 16.55
C VAL A 83 32.68 8.75 16.93
N SER A 84 33.38 9.58 16.14
CA SER A 84 33.35 11.05 16.28
C SER A 84 32.15 11.65 15.51
N ALA A 85 30.95 11.21 15.84
CA ALA A 85 29.70 11.70 15.24
C ALA A 85 28.74 12.15 16.32
N ASP A 86 28.04 13.26 16.08
CA ASP A 86 26.96 13.71 16.95
C ASP A 86 25.64 13.01 16.59
N VAL A 87 25.29 12.03 17.41
CA VAL A 87 24.01 11.30 17.29
C VAL A 87 22.90 11.88 18.16
N SER A 88 23.11 13.02 18.81
CA SER A 88 22.13 13.66 19.71
C SER A 88 20.83 14.01 19.00
N ALA A 89 20.88 14.32 17.71
CA ALA A 89 19.71 14.59 16.86
C ALA A 89 18.73 13.41 16.74
N LEU A 90 19.15 12.19 17.11
CA LEU A 90 18.31 11.00 17.16
C LEU A 90 17.59 10.82 18.51
N THR A 91 18.03 11.54 19.56
CA THR A 91 17.51 11.38 20.92
C THR A 91 16.03 11.75 20.98
N GLY A 92 15.20 10.86 21.53
CA GLY A 92 13.75 11.07 21.67
C GLY A 92 12.95 10.90 20.38
N LYS A 93 13.59 10.67 19.25
CA LYS A 93 12.91 10.33 17.99
C LYS A 93 12.58 8.85 17.93
N LYS A 94 11.54 8.52 17.18
CA LYS A 94 11.19 7.13 16.85
C LYS A 94 11.54 6.84 15.41
N GLN A 95 12.14 5.69 15.17
CA GLN A 95 12.43 5.16 13.84
C GLN A 95 13.24 6.11 12.94
N ALA A 96 13.96 7.05 13.56
CA ALA A 96 14.80 7.99 12.85
C ALA A 96 16.18 7.38 12.58
N VAL A 97 16.83 7.84 11.50
CA VAL A 97 18.17 7.41 11.12
C VAL A 97 19.03 8.57 10.68
N LEU A 98 20.29 8.52 11.08
CA LEU A 98 21.39 9.37 10.62
C LEU A 98 22.33 8.52 9.75
N LEU A 99 22.53 8.94 8.50
CA LEU A 99 23.65 8.47 7.68
C LEU A 99 24.67 9.60 7.55
N GLN A 100 25.94 9.29 7.78
CA GLN A 100 26.99 10.30 7.72
C GLN A 100 28.34 9.69 7.31
N VAL A 101 29.02 10.33 6.37
CA VAL A 101 30.45 10.02 6.08
C VAL A 101 31.30 10.60 7.20
N LEU A 102 32.11 9.74 7.82
CA LEU A 102 33.01 10.12 8.89
C LEU A 102 34.35 10.69 8.36
N PRO A 103 35.10 11.46 9.17
CA PRO A 103 36.37 12.05 8.73
C PRO A 103 37.40 11.02 8.23
N ASP A 104 37.34 9.77 8.70
CA ASP A 104 38.19 8.66 8.26
C ASP A 104 37.70 7.93 7.00
N GLY A 105 36.66 8.44 6.35
CA GLY A 105 36.06 7.88 5.12
C GLY A 105 35.15 6.68 5.33
N LYS A 106 34.82 6.33 6.57
CA LYS A 106 33.79 5.32 6.85
C LYS A 106 32.40 5.93 6.78
N LEU A 107 31.37 5.08 6.55
CA LEU A 107 30.00 5.49 6.62
C LEU A 107 29.37 5.05 7.94
N LEU A 108 28.74 5.99 8.64
CA LEU A 108 27.91 5.73 9.81
C LEU A 108 26.46 5.55 9.42
N VAL A 109 25.82 4.53 9.98
CA VAL A 109 24.37 4.29 9.97
C VAL A 109 23.93 4.18 11.43
N ALA A 110 23.39 5.25 11.99
CA ALA A 110 22.91 5.29 13.36
C ALA A 110 21.39 5.45 13.41
N GLY A 111 20.69 4.53 14.06
CA GLY A 111 19.25 4.61 14.29
C GLY A 111 18.89 5.07 15.70
N SER A 112 17.77 5.78 15.85
CA SER A 112 17.20 6.13 17.16
C SER A 112 16.69 4.90 17.92
N ASP A 113 16.26 3.89 17.18
CA ASP A 113 15.83 2.57 17.63
C ASP A 113 16.18 1.52 16.55
N SER A 114 15.82 0.26 16.79
CA SER A 114 16.15 -0.84 15.88
C SER A 114 15.49 -0.71 14.50
N HIS A 115 14.30 -0.13 14.41
CA HIS A 115 13.67 0.15 13.13
C HIS A 115 14.39 1.25 12.36
N GLY A 116 14.75 2.35 13.03
CA GLY A 116 15.56 3.41 12.41
C GLY A 116 16.88 2.87 11.87
N THR A 117 17.57 2.01 12.64
CA THR A 117 18.81 1.35 12.20
C THR A 117 18.57 0.48 10.96
N ALA A 118 17.52 -0.34 10.96
CA ALA A 118 17.17 -1.20 9.83
C ALA A 118 16.81 -0.39 8.58
N TYR A 119 16.05 0.71 8.72
CA TYR A 119 15.73 1.60 7.59
C TYR A 119 16.97 2.28 7.02
N GLY A 120 17.94 2.66 7.89
CA GLY A 120 19.21 3.18 7.42
C GLY A 120 20.01 2.17 6.59
N ILE A 121 19.97 0.89 6.96
CA ILE A 121 20.60 -0.18 6.17
C ILE A 121 19.86 -0.34 4.81
N MET A 122 18.53 -0.29 4.80
CA MET A 122 17.77 -0.35 3.55
C MET A 122 17.97 0.89 2.67
N GLU A 123 18.24 2.05 3.29
CA GLU A 123 18.64 3.25 2.55
C GLU A 123 19.97 3.06 1.81
N LEU A 124 20.91 2.29 2.36
CA LEU A 124 22.13 1.92 1.62
C LEU A 124 21.81 1.12 0.36
N SER A 125 20.87 0.17 0.45
CA SER A 125 20.39 -0.59 -0.73
C SER A 125 19.81 0.35 -1.79
N ARG A 126 19.01 1.33 -1.36
CA ARG A 126 18.44 2.34 -2.26
C ARG A 126 19.51 3.21 -2.90
N LEU A 127 20.48 3.69 -2.14
CA LEU A 127 21.59 4.53 -2.62
C LEU A 127 22.45 3.83 -3.66
N ILE A 128 22.71 2.54 -3.49
CA ILE A 128 23.45 1.76 -4.51
C ILE A 128 22.59 1.38 -5.72
N GLY A 129 21.28 1.70 -5.72
CA GLY A 129 20.38 1.57 -6.87
C GLY A 129 19.56 0.29 -6.89
N VAL A 130 19.35 -0.36 -5.75
CA VAL A 130 18.42 -1.50 -5.66
C VAL A 130 17.00 -0.99 -5.47
N SER A 131 16.13 -1.36 -6.39
CA SER A 131 14.69 -1.05 -6.30
C SER A 131 14.03 -1.80 -5.15
N PRO A 132 13.05 -1.22 -4.43
CA PRO A 132 12.19 -1.96 -3.53
C PRO A 132 11.47 -3.12 -4.22
N TRP A 133 11.22 -2.99 -5.53
CA TRP A 133 10.52 -3.95 -6.39
C TRP A 133 11.46 -4.98 -7.03
N GLU A 134 12.72 -5.03 -6.61
CA GLU A 134 13.72 -5.98 -7.12
C GLU A 134 13.13 -7.40 -7.23
N TRP A 135 12.51 -7.88 -6.17
CA TRP A 135 11.94 -9.21 -6.15
C TRP A 135 10.49 -9.26 -6.67
N TRP A 136 9.62 -8.29 -6.25
CA TRP A 136 8.20 -8.31 -6.56
C TRP A 136 7.87 -7.92 -8.01
N ALA A 137 8.73 -7.19 -8.70
CA ALA A 137 8.56 -6.85 -10.11
C ALA A 137 9.74 -7.25 -10.98
N ASP A 138 10.62 -8.12 -10.48
CA ASP A 138 11.79 -8.64 -11.21
C ASP A 138 12.70 -7.52 -11.75
N VAL A 139 12.87 -6.45 -10.96
CA VAL A 139 13.74 -5.33 -11.31
C VAL A 139 15.19 -5.68 -11.00
N THR A 140 15.90 -6.21 -11.98
CA THR A 140 17.30 -6.62 -11.81
C THR A 140 18.19 -5.43 -11.46
N PRO A 141 18.96 -5.44 -10.34
CA PRO A 141 19.86 -4.34 -10.00
C PRO A 141 20.96 -4.14 -11.06
N GLU A 142 21.21 -2.88 -11.41
CA GLU A 142 22.29 -2.53 -12.35
C GLU A 142 23.65 -2.83 -11.73
N LYS A 143 24.56 -3.43 -12.51
CA LYS A 143 25.95 -3.69 -12.09
C LYS A 143 26.74 -2.40 -12.07
N LYS A 144 27.45 -2.15 -10.95
CA LYS A 144 28.31 -0.98 -10.77
C LYS A 144 29.75 -1.39 -10.45
N THR A 145 30.69 -0.62 -10.96
CA THR A 145 32.11 -0.76 -10.63
C THR A 145 32.49 0.03 -9.37
N SER A 146 31.78 1.12 -9.11
CA SER A 146 31.99 1.97 -7.93
C SER A 146 30.73 2.76 -7.56
N PHE A 147 30.68 3.16 -6.29
CA PHE A 147 29.73 4.11 -5.73
C PHE A 147 30.45 4.99 -4.73
N VAL A 148 30.18 6.30 -4.74
CA VAL A 148 30.90 7.27 -3.90
C VAL A 148 29.91 8.21 -3.22
N LEU A 149 30.13 8.48 -1.93
CA LEU A 149 29.49 9.58 -1.19
C LEU A 149 30.55 10.62 -0.83
N SER A 150 30.22 11.90 -0.99
CA SER A 150 31.13 12.99 -0.65
C SER A 150 31.46 12.99 0.86
N ALA A 151 32.55 13.62 1.23
CA ALA A 151 32.98 13.75 2.63
C ALA A 151 31.96 14.50 3.51
N GLU A 152 31.14 15.36 2.87
CA GLU A 152 30.11 16.18 3.53
C GLU A 152 28.74 15.46 3.57
N TYR A 153 28.63 14.24 3.02
CA TYR A 153 27.35 13.54 2.97
C TYR A 153 26.82 13.26 4.36
N GLN A 154 25.66 13.82 4.66
CA GLN A 154 24.91 13.59 5.88
C GLN A 154 23.42 13.70 5.61
N THR A 155 22.64 12.74 6.09
CA THR A 155 21.17 12.80 6.09
C THR A 155 20.60 12.41 7.43
N LEU A 156 19.57 13.11 7.88
CA LEU A 156 18.77 12.76 9.04
C LEU A 156 17.33 12.55 8.55
N GLN A 157 16.83 11.34 8.67
CA GLN A 157 15.48 10.98 8.24
C GLN A 157 14.66 10.51 9.43
N SER A 158 13.37 10.83 9.45
CA SER A 158 12.43 10.28 10.41
C SER A 158 11.04 10.23 9.81
N PRO A 159 10.20 9.23 10.16
CA PRO A 159 8.90 9.08 9.54
C PRO A 159 7.93 10.20 9.93
N SER A 160 7.09 10.62 8.98
CA SER A 160 5.96 11.50 9.21
C SER A 160 4.81 10.81 9.95
N VAL A 161 4.69 9.49 9.80
CA VAL A 161 3.65 8.65 10.40
C VAL A 161 4.30 7.49 11.17
N GLU A 162 3.91 7.27 12.43
CA GLU A 162 4.56 6.29 13.30
C GLU A 162 4.33 4.83 12.85
N TYR A 163 3.07 4.44 12.58
CA TYR A 163 2.71 3.12 12.08
C TYR A 163 2.21 3.24 10.64
N ARG A 164 2.85 2.54 9.73
CA ARG A 164 2.56 2.62 8.30
C ARG A 164 2.75 1.28 7.64
N GLY A 165 1.81 0.92 6.79
CA GLY A 165 1.84 -0.39 6.14
C GLY A 165 0.64 -0.69 5.28
N ILE A 166 0.43 -1.97 5.00
CA ILE A 166 -0.58 -2.45 4.06
C ILE A 166 -1.51 -3.47 4.71
N PHE A 167 -2.69 -3.61 4.12
CA PHE A 167 -3.66 -4.65 4.39
C PHE A 167 -3.92 -5.48 3.14
N ILE A 168 -3.70 -6.79 3.23
CA ILE A 168 -4.08 -7.75 2.20
C ILE A 168 -5.53 -8.16 2.43
N ASN A 169 -6.42 -7.76 1.54
CA ASN A 169 -7.86 -7.91 1.72
C ASN A 169 -8.61 -8.68 0.62
N ASP A 170 -7.99 -8.89 -0.55
CA ASP A 170 -8.64 -9.55 -1.69
C ASP A 170 -7.78 -10.68 -2.27
N GLU A 171 -7.09 -11.40 -1.42
CA GLU A 171 -6.05 -12.39 -1.71
C GLU A 171 -6.52 -13.64 -2.44
N ASP A 172 -7.81 -13.90 -2.49
CA ASP A 172 -8.39 -15.17 -2.92
C ASP A 172 -8.33 -15.41 -4.44
N TRP A 173 -8.05 -14.38 -5.24
CA TRP A 173 -7.92 -14.51 -6.69
C TRP A 173 -6.47 -14.46 -7.20
N GLY A 174 -5.53 -13.93 -6.44
CA GLY A 174 -4.13 -13.68 -6.81
C GLY A 174 -3.13 -14.23 -5.79
N LEU A 175 -2.85 -13.48 -4.72
CA LEU A 175 -1.79 -13.78 -3.76
C LEU A 175 -1.94 -15.18 -3.12
N MET A 176 -3.13 -15.55 -2.69
CA MET A 176 -3.35 -16.84 -2.01
C MET A 176 -3.15 -18.05 -2.94
N PRO A 177 -3.79 -18.13 -4.14
CA PRO A 177 -3.53 -19.23 -5.06
C PRO A 177 -2.08 -19.26 -5.55
N TRP A 178 -1.44 -18.11 -5.78
CA TRP A 178 -0.02 -18.04 -6.12
C TRP A 178 0.87 -18.56 -4.98
N SER A 179 0.67 -18.08 -3.75
CA SER A 179 1.44 -18.52 -2.59
C SER A 179 1.33 -20.03 -2.40
N SER A 180 0.11 -20.54 -2.25
CA SER A 180 -0.16 -21.93 -1.86
C SER A 180 0.09 -22.97 -2.95
N GLN A 181 0.19 -22.59 -4.23
CA GLN A 181 0.28 -23.51 -5.35
C GLN A 181 1.51 -23.30 -6.24
N THR A 182 2.18 -22.14 -6.14
CA THR A 182 3.34 -21.82 -6.98
C THR A 182 4.59 -21.51 -6.17
N TYR A 183 4.52 -20.48 -5.29
CA TYR A 183 5.71 -20.00 -4.61
C TYR A 183 6.08 -20.82 -3.36
N GLU A 184 5.08 -21.17 -2.56
CA GLU A 184 5.22 -21.93 -1.32
C GLU A 184 4.18 -23.08 -1.30
N PRO A 185 4.28 -24.06 -2.22
CA PRO A 185 3.29 -25.12 -2.36
C PRO A 185 3.04 -25.84 -1.05
N SER A 186 1.76 -26.04 -0.72
CA SER A 186 1.33 -26.67 0.53
C SER A 186 0.03 -27.46 0.33
N ASP A 187 -0.06 -28.62 0.98
CA ASP A 187 -1.29 -29.39 1.06
C ASP A 187 -2.35 -28.74 1.97
N ILE A 188 -1.94 -27.75 2.74
CA ILE A 188 -2.84 -26.97 3.60
C ILE A 188 -3.58 -25.95 2.74
N LYS A 189 -4.89 -26.10 2.66
CA LYS A 189 -5.74 -25.17 1.88
C LYS A 189 -5.62 -23.75 2.38
N GLY A 190 -5.41 -22.81 1.45
CA GLY A 190 -5.35 -21.37 1.76
C GLY A 190 -4.06 -20.94 2.44
N HIS A 191 -2.97 -21.68 2.27
CA HIS A 191 -1.70 -21.41 2.90
C HIS A 191 -1.01 -20.17 2.31
N ILE A 192 -0.87 -19.11 3.14
CA ILE A 192 0.06 -18.01 2.92
C ILE A 192 1.13 -18.15 4.01
N GLY A 193 2.23 -18.79 3.67
CA GLY A 193 3.21 -19.27 4.64
C GLY A 193 4.33 -18.27 4.94
N PRO A 194 5.30 -18.70 5.76
CA PRO A 194 6.39 -17.84 6.22
C PRO A 194 7.32 -17.38 5.09
N LYS A 195 7.49 -18.15 4.02
CA LYS A 195 8.30 -17.71 2.87
C LYS A 195 7.63 -16.57 2.11
N THR A 196 6.32 -16.66 1.91
CA THR A 196 5.52 -15.61 1.27
C THR A 196 5.52 -14.35 2.14
N ASN A 197 5.26 -14.49 3.44
CA ASN A 197 5.29 -13.36 4.36
C ASN A 197 6.69 -12.74 4.48
N ALA A 198 7.76 -13.51 4.41
CA ALA A 198 9.12 -12.97 4.38
C ALA A 198 9.34 -12.02 3.18
N ARG A 199 8.81 -12.36 1.99
CA ARG A 199 8.88 -11.47 0.82
C ARG A 199 8.02 -10.22 0.96
N ILE A 200 6.85 -10.35 1.57
CA ILE A 200 6.00 -9.19 1.89
C ILE A 200 6.72 -8.28 2.89
N PHE A 201 7.27 -8.83 3.95
CA PHE A 201 7.95 -8.05 5.00
C PHE A 201 9.28 -7.45 4.52
N GLU A 202 10.00 -8.13 3.62
CA GLU A 202 11.15 -7.54 2.93
C GLU A 202 10.75 -6.30 2.14
N LEU A 203 9.66 -6.36 1.36
CA LEU A 203 9.14 -5.20 0.62
C LEU A 203 8.77 -4.06 1.57
N LEU A 204 8.06 -4.37 2.66
CA LEU A 204 7.69 -3.37 3.66
C LEU A 204 8.92 -2.72 4.29
N LEU A 205 9.94 -3.50 4.64
CA LEU A 205 11.17 -2.98 5.21
C LEU A 205 11.93 -2.08 4.22
N ARG A 206 11.99 -2.45 2.94
CA ARG A 206 12.57 -1.62 1.87
C ARG A 206 11.82 -0.31 1.66
N LEU A 207 10.51 -0.33 1.81
CA LEU A 207 9.62 0.84 1.76
C LEU A 207 9.49 1.55 3.12
N ARG A 208 10.32 1.18 4.10
CA ARG A 208 10.37 1.79 5.44
C ARG A 208 9.04 1.71 6.19
N ALA A 209 8.24 0.69 5.91
CA ALA A 209 7.00 0.37 6.60
C ALA A 209 7.24 -0.60 7.76
N ASN A 210 6.30 -0.67 8.69
CA ASN A 210 6.41 -1.48 9.90
C ASN A 210 5.11 -2.19 10.30
N THR A 211 4.02 -2.00 9.54
CA THR A 211 2.69 -2.51 9.91
C THR A 211 2.14 -3.39 8.81
N TYR A 212 1.53 -4.49 9.20
CA TYR A 212 0.89 -5.41 8.28
C TYR A 212 -0.43 -5.92 8.85
N TRP A 213 -1.50 -5.81 8.07
CA TRP A 213 -2.77 -6.47 8.33
C TRP A 213 -2.89 -7.67 7.38
N PRO A 214 -2.90 -8.90 7.94
CA PRO A 214 -2.89 -10.12 7.12
C PRO A 214 -4.22 -10.35 6.38
N ALA A 215 -4.16 -11.20 5.37
CA ALA A 215 -5.29 -11.77 4.66
C ALA A 215 -6.34 -12.36 5.61
N MET A 216 -7.61 -12.06 5.38
CA MET A 216 -8.69 -12.34 6.31
C MET A 216 -9.83 -13.22 5.77
N HIS A 217 -9.90 -13.46 4.45
CA HIS A 217 -10.99 -14.23 3.87
C HIS A 217 -10.98 -15.70 4.29
N GLU A 218 -12.16 -16.34 4.29
CA GLU A 218 -12.32 -17.76 4.70
C GLU A 218 -11.50 -18.75 3.87
N CYS A 219 -11.14 -18.37 2.64
CA CYS A 219 -10.31 -19.20 1.77
C CYS A 219 -8.87 -19.30 2.23
N THR A 220 -8.41 -18.35 3.05
CA THR A 220 -7.04 -18.26 3.57
C THR A 220 -6.96 -18.81 4.98
N LEU A 221 -5.92 -19.61 5.25
CA LEU A 221 -5.60 -20.00 6.61
C LEU A 221 -5.13 -18.77 7.41
N PRO A 222 -5.77 -18.45 8.54
CA PRO A 222 -5.42 -17.26 9.31
C PRO A 222 -3.95 -17.18 9.68
N PHE A 223 -3.39 -15.98 9.66
CA PHE A 223 -1.96 -15.70 9.86
C PHE A 223 -1.38 -16.37 11.10
N PHE A 224 -2.08 -16.26 12.25
CA PHE A 224 -1.62 -16.82 13.51
C PHE A 224 -1.84 -18.34 13.64
N LEU A 225 -2.59 -18.95 12.74
CA LEU A 225 -2.72 -20.42 12.64
C LEU A 225 -1.70 -21.04 11.67
N THR A 226 -0.98 -20.21 10.92
CA THR A 226 0.04 -20.66 9.98
C THR A 226 1.39 -20.69 10.67
N GLU A 227 1.96 -21.90 10.80
CA GLU A 227 3.25 -22.09 11.44
C GLU A 227 4.36 -21.28 10.77
N GLY A 228 5.21 -20.63 11.57
CA GLY A 228 6.33 -19.83 11.11
C GLY A 228 6.01 -18.35 10.85
N ASN A 229 4.77 -17.96 10.55
CA ASN A 229 4.41 -16.59 10.22
C ASN A 229 4.76 -15.60 11.35
N ARG A 230 4.48 -15.95 12.59
CA ARG A 230 4.83 -15.11 13.75
C ARG A 230 6.32 -14.86 13.86
N LYS A 231 7.11 -15.92 13.68
CA LYS A 231 8.58 -15.85 13.75
C LYS A 231 9.14 -14.90 12.70
N VAL A 232 8.63 -15.00 11.48
CA VAL A 232 9.04 -14.10 10.39
C VAL A 232 8.66 -12.65 10.67
N ALA A 233 7.47 -12.38 11.24
CA ALA A 233 7.10 -11.03 11.63
C ALA A 233 8.06 -10.43 12.66
N GLU A 234 8.50 -11.22 13.66
CA GLU A 234 9.52 -10.79 14.63
C GLU A 234 10.89 -10.55 13.98
N GLU A 235 11.31 -11.41 13.04
CA GLU A 235 12.59 -11.29 12.35
C GLU A 235 12.67 -10.00 11.50
N TYR A 236 11.56 -9.58 10.93
CA TYR A 236 11.46 -8.36 10.12
C TYR A 236 10.97 -7.13 10.91
N GLY A 237 10.68 -7.27 12.20
CA GLY A 237 10.21 -6.19 13.05
C GLY A 237 8.83 -5.64 12.64
N ILE A 238 7.96 -6.47 12.07
CA ILE A 238 6.64 -6.06 11.60
C ILE A 238 5.60 -6.17 12.72
N PHE A 239 4.89 -5.08 12.98
CA PHE A 239 3.74 -5.05 13.85
C PHE A 239 2.53 -5.64 13.12
N ILE A 240 2.02 -6.76 13.63
CA ILE A 240 0.82 -7.36 13.09
C ILE A 240 -0.40 -6.68 13.70
N GLY A 241 -1.24 -6.11 12.84
CA GLY A 241 -2.53 -5.56 13.21
C GLY A 241 -3.67 -6.33 12.56
N SER A 242 -4.86 -5.77 12.64
CA SER A 242 -6.05 -6.37 12.01
C SER A 242 -7.13 -5.32 11.74
N SER A 243 -8.04 -5.66 10.84
CA SER A 243 -9.15 -4.80 10.46
C SER A 243 -10.23 -4.69 11.54
N HIS A 244 -11.23 -3.85 11.28
CA HIS A 244 -12.43 -3.68 12.10
C HIS A 244 -13.28 -4.97 12.27
N CYS A 245 -13.10 -5.95 11.39
CA CYS A 245 -13.79 -7.24 11.48
C CYS A 245 -13.06 -8.26 12.34
N GLU A 246 -11.83 -7.97 12.75
CA GLU A 246 -10.90 -8.93 13.32
C GLU A 246 -10.31 -8.43 14.65
N PRO A 247 -11.15 -8.13 15.64
CA PRO A 247 -10.69 -7.61 16.91
C PRO A 247 -9.73 -8.58 17.60
N MET A 248 -8.78 -8.01 18.35
CA MET A 248 -7.79 -8.75 19.15
C MET A 248 -6.88 -9.65 18.32
N VAL A 249 -6.60 -9.23 17.05
CA VAL A 249 -5.84 -10.00 16.06
C VAL A 249 -6.37 -11.43 15.85
N CYS A 250 -7.68 -11.59 15.95
CA CYS A 250 -8.41 -12.81 15.68
C CYS A 250 -9.17 -12.68 14.36
N SER A 251 -8.94 -13.59 13.42
CA SER A 251 -9.78 -13.65 12.22
C SER A 251 -11.16 -14.25 12.55
N ALA A 252 -12.18 -13.39 12.69
CA ALA A 252 -13.52 -13.85 12.96
C ALA A 252 -14.06 -14.76 11.84
N ALA A 253 -13.74 -14.48 10.58
CA ALA A 253 -14.14 -15.27 9.45
C ALA A 253 -13.46 -16.65 9.39
N GLY A 254 -12.13 -16.67 9.56
CA GLY A 254 -11.33 -17.88 9.41
C GLY A 254 -11.16 -18.72 10.68
N GLU A 255 -11.11 -18.08 11.85
CA GLU A 255 -10.78 -18.76 13.11
C GLU A 255 -12.00 -19.14 13.95
N TRP A 256 -13.07 -18.31 13.97
CA TRP A 256 -14.23 -18.60 14.84
C TRP A 256 -14.83 -19.97 14.56
N ARG A 257 -14.97 -20.35 13.29
CA ARG A 257 -15.46 -21.69 12.89
C ARG A 257 -14.57 -22.85 13.35
N ARG A 258 -13.30 -22.59 13.64
CA ARG A 258 -12.30 -23.60 14.03
C ARG A 258 -12.09 -23.67 15.53
N ARG A 259 -12.18 -22.55 16.22
CA ARG A 259 -11.82 -22.39 17.63
C ARG A 259 -12.96 -21.84 18.51
N GLY A 260 -13.95 -21.18 17.91
CA GLY A 260 -15.11 -20.63 18.60
C GLY A 260 -16.16 -21.70 18.93
N GLN A 261 -17.10 -21.33 19.79
CA GLN A 261 -18.24 -22.17 20.16
C GLN A 261 -19.53 -21.35 20.10
N GLY A 262 -20.54 -21.85 19.40
CA GLY A 262 -21.81 -21.15 19.20
C GLY A 262 -21.69 -19.94 18.24
N ASP A 263 -22.63 -19.04 18.34
CA ASP A 263 -22.66 -17.84 17.49
C ASP A 263 -21.63 -16.79 17.94
N TYR A 264 -21.09 -16.02 16.97
CA TYR A 264 -20.22 -14.90 17.26
C TYR A 264 -21.05 -13.68 17.69
N ASP A 265 -21.62 -13.80 18.89
CA ASP A 265 -22.60 -12.88 19.46
C ASP A 265 -22.24 -12.59 20.92
N TYR A 266 -21.85 -11.32 21.18
CA TYR A 266 -21.44 -10.92 22.54
C TYR A 266 -22.61 -10.65 23.48
N VAL A 267 -23.85 -10.59 22.99
CA VAL A 267 -25.06 -10.45 23.80
C VAL A 267 -25.43 -11.81 24.41
N ASN A 268 -25.52 -12.84 23.56
CA ASN A 268 -26.05 -14.15 23.95
C ASN A 268 -24.95 -15.18 24.21
N ASN A 269 -23.71 -14.97 23.73
CA ASN A 269 -22.60 -15.91 23.83
C ASN A 269 -21.27 -15.24 24.26
N SER A 270 -21.35 -14.24 25.14
CA SER A 270 -20.19 -13.45 25.54
C SER A 270 -19.04 -14.28 26.13
N ALA A 271 -19.34 -15.35 26.88
CA ALA A 271 -18.32 -16.18 27.49
C ALA A 271 -17.41 -16.88 26.46
N SER A 272 -17.99 -17.43 25.38
CA SER A 272 -17.24 -18.10 24.34
C SER A 272 -16.43 -17.09 23.49
N VAL A 273 -17.02 -15.94 23.18
CA VAL A 273 -16.32 -14.88 22.43
C VAL A 273 -15.17 -14.29 23.26
N TYR A 274 -15.39 -14.02 24.54
CA TYR A 274 -14.33 -13.59 25.46
C TYR A 274 -13.18 -14.60 25.53
N LYS A 275 -13.52 -15.89 25.69
CA LYS A 275 -12.55 -16.99 25.74
C LYS A 275 -11.72 -17.07 24.43
N PHE A 276 -12.35 -16.88 23.30
CA PHE A 276 -11.70 -16.85 21.98
C PHE A 276 -10.63 -15.74 21.91
N TRP A 277 -10.95 -14.52 22.35
CA TRP A 277 -9.99 -13.42 22.43
C TRP A 277 -8.91 -13.67 23.49
N GLU A 278 -9.30 -14.21 24.66
CA GLU A 278 -8.37 -14.51 25.74
C GLU A 278 -7.28 -15.49 25.29
N ASP A 279 -7.67 -16.53 24.57
CA ASP A 279 -6.72 -17.54 24.08
C ASP A 279 -5.72 -16.93 23.09
N ARG A 280 -6.18 -16.06 22.20
CA ARG A 280 -5.30 -15.34 21.28
C ARG A 280 -4.34 -14.39 22.02
N VAL A 281 -4.84 -13.59 22.95
CA VAL A 281 -4.00 -12.67 23.72
C VAL A 281 -2.92 -13.41 24.50
N LYS A 282 -3.26 -14.52 25.15
CA LYS A 282 -2.28 -15.40 25.83
C LYS A 282 -1.19 -15.88 24.88
N GLU A 283 -1.56 -16.22 23.66
CA GLU A 283 -0.64 -16.74 22.64
C GLU A 283 0.36 -15.69 22.15
N VAL A 284 -0.04 -14.41 22.02
CA VAL A 284 0.72 -13.39 21.30
C VAL A 284 1.06 -12.13 22.10
N ALA A 285 0.72 -12.06 23.39
CA ALA A 285 0.85 -10.85 24.22
C ALA A 285 2.28 -10.32 24.36
N GLN A 286 3.28 -11.17 24.17
CA GLN A 286 4.72 -10.80 24.28
C GLN A 286 5.32 -10.35 22.93
N GLN A 287 4.50 -10.21 21.89
CA GLN A 287 4.93 -9.81 20.56
C GLN A 287 4.50 -8.38 20.26
N GLY A 288 5.19 -7.73 19.31
CA GLY A 288 4.82 -6.41 18.81
C GLY A 288 3.57 -6.48 17.92
N ASN A 289 2.38 -6.43 18.52
CA ASN A 289 1.12 -6.40 17.80
C ASN A 289 0.40 -5.07 18.04
N ILE A 290 -0.48 -4.70 17.11
CA ILE A 290 -1.42 -3.58 17.26
C ILE A 290 -2.81 -4.19 17.39
N TYR A 291 -3.41 -4.05 18.56
CA TYR A 291 -4.70 -4.68 18.83
C TYR A 291 -5.86 -3.80 18.39
N THR A 292 -6.60 -4.25 17.40
CA THR A 292 -7.89 -3.64 17.06
C THR A 292 -8.91 -4.02 18.11
N LEU A 293 -9.54 -3.00 18.70
CA LEU A 293 -10.60 -3.13 19.67
C LEU A 293 -11.97 -2.97 19.01
N GLY A 294 -12.98 -3.53 19.65
CA GLY A 294 -14.35 -3.47 19.18
C GLY A 294 -14.87 -4.83 18.73
N MET A 295 -15.99 -4.83 18.05
CA MET A 295 -16.62 -6.02 17.51
C MET A 295 -17.60 -5.63 16.41
N ARG A 296 -17.61 -6.41 15.36
CA ARG A 296 -18.67 -6.46 14.33
C ARG A 296 -19.16 -7.91 14.19
N GLY A 297 -19.97 -8.21 13.22
CA GLY A 297 -20.31 -9.58 12.87
C GLY A 297 -19.19 -10.26 12.06
N VAL A 298 -19.38 -11.53 11.77
CA VAL A 298 -18.50 -12.29 10.89
C VAL A 298 -18.61 -11.73 9.46
N HIS A 299 -17.50 -11.68 8.71
CA HIS A 299 -17.45 -11.23 7.31
C HIS A 299 -17.97 -9.81 7.04
N ASP A 300 -17.51 -8.84 7.75
CA ASP A 300 -17.97 -7.46 7.58
C ASP A 300 -19.49 -7.27 7.82
N GLY A 301 -20.10 -8.24 8.47
CA GLY A 301 -21.49 -8.16 8.88
C GLY A 301 -21.71 -7.24 10.09
N GLN A 302 -22.97 -6.88 10.35
CA GLN A 302 -23.33 -6.14 11.54
C GLN A 302 -23.25 -7.03 12.79
N MET A 303 -23.06 -6.39 13.96
CA MET A 303 -23.08 -7.07 15.27
C MET A 303 -24.39 -7.81 15.47
N GLN A 304 -24.30 -9.06 15.95
CA GLN A 304 -25.44 -9.88 16.29
C GLN A 304 -25.94 -9.59 17.72
N GLY A 305 -27.20 -9.88 17.97
CA GLY A 305 -27.81 -9.79 19.31
C GLY A 305 -28.26 -8.38 19.72
N ALA A 306 -27.75 -7.31 19.10
CA ALA A 306 -28.14 -5.92 19.38
C ALA A 306 -28.74 -5.29 18.11
N LYS A 307 -29.95 -4.74 18.22
CA LYS A 307 -30.72 -4.27 17.05
C LYS A 307 -30.73 -2.75 16.89
N THR A 308 -30.61 -2.02 17.99
CA THR A 308 -30.61 -0.56 18.00
C THR A 308 -29.22 0.01 18.23
N VAL A 309 -28.96 1.22 17.78
CA VAL A 309 -27.68 1.93 18.02
C VAL A 309 -27.36 2.02 19.52
N ALA A 310 -28.39 2.23 20.36
CA ALA A 310 -28.20 2.30 21.81
C ALA A 310 -27.79 0.94 22.41
N GLU A 311 -28.38 -0.16 21.96
CA GLU A 311 -27.99 -1.52 22.38
C GLU A 311 -26.58 -1.85 21.89
N GLN A 312 -26.27 -1.56 20.63
CA GLN A 312 -24.94 -1.78 20.06
C GLN A 312 -23.87 -0.97 20.78
N LYS A 313 -24.16 0.28 21.15
CA LYS A 313 -23.28 1.11 21.97
C LYS A 313 -22.99 0.46 23.32
N ALA A 314 -24.01 0.05 24.05
CA ALA A 314 -23.84 -0.59 25.35
C ALA A 314 -23.02 -1.90 25.27
N VAL A 315 -23.22 -2.68 24.21
CA VAL A 315 -22.41 -3.89 23.96
C VAL A 315 -20.97 -3.53 23.66
N LEU A 316 -20.70 -2.54 22.80
CA LEU A 316 -19.34 -2.11 22.48
C LEU A 316 -18.59 -1.54 23.67
N GLU A 317 -19.23 -0.77 24.56
CA GLU A 317 -18.62 -0.28 25.79
C GLU A 317 -18.16 -1.45 26.69
N ARG A 318 -18.97 -2.51 26.79
CA ARG A 318 -18.58 -3.74 27.51
C ARG A 318 -17.43 -4.46 26.79
N VAL A 319 -17.50 -4.61 25.48
CA VAL A 319 -16.45 -5.24 24.66
C VAL A 319 -15.11 -4.52 24.83
N LEU A 320 -15.08 -3.20 24.69
CA LEU A 320 -13.86 -2.41 24.87
C LEU A 320 -13.25 -2.59 26.27
N LYS A 321 -14.08 -2.60 27.31
CA LYS A 321 -13.63 -2.83 28.68
C LYS A 321 -13.02 -4.22 28.84
N ASP A 322 -13.69 -5.25 28.36
CA ASP A 322 -13.26 -6.65 28.50
C ASP A 322 -12.00 -6.95 27.71
N GLN A 323 -11.90 -6.46 26.47
CA GLN A 323 -10.70 -6.58 25.63
C GLN A 323 -9.48 -5.89 26.25
N ARG A 324 -9.64 -4.66 26.77
CA ARG A 324 -8.57 -3.97 27.49
C ARG A 324 -8.17 -4.71 28.79
N GLY A 325 -9.14 -5.31 29.49
CA GLY A 325 -8.87 -6.16 30.64
C GLY A 325 -7.99 -7.37 30.28
N LEU A 326 -8.20 -7.98 29.13
CA LEU A 326 -7.34 -9.06 28.61
C LEU A 326 -5.91 -8.57 28.32
N LEU A 327 -5.77 -7.41 27.66
CA LEU A 327 -4.47 -6.82 27.37
C LEU A 327 -3.70 -6.47 28.66
N GLN A 328 -4.40 -5.91 29.67
CA GLN A 328 -3.80 -5.61 30.96
C GLN A 328 -3.37 -6.87 31.72
N LYS A 329 -4.17 -7.93 31.63
CA LYS A 329 -3.92 -9.19 32.33
C LYS A 329 -2.74 -9.97 31.76
N TYR A 330 -2.63 -10.05 30.44
CA TYR A 330 -1.68 -10.93 29.75
C TYR A 330 -0.55 -10.19 29.01
N GLY A 331 -0.75 -8.95 28.62
CA GLY A 331 0.22 -8.12 27.93
C GLY A 331 1.05 -7.24 28.86
N ASN A 332 0.55 -6.08 29.19
CA ASN A 332 1.22 -5.12 30.06
C ASN A 332 0.24 -4.58 31.12
N LYS A 333 0.66 -4.52 32.39
CA LYS A 333 -0.15 -3.93 33.49
C LYS A 333 -0.55 -2.49 33.18
N ASP A 334 0.35 -1.72 32.53
CA ASP A 334 0.01 -0.45 31.91
C ASP A 334 -0.49 -0.71 30.49
N VAL A 335 -1.80 -0.83 30.35
CA VAL A 335 -2.46 -1.09 29.07
C VAL A 335 -2.25 0.03 28.05
N THR A 336 -1.88 1.24 28.49
CA THR A 336 -1.61 2.39 27.61
C THR A 336 -0.28 2.25 26.85
N ALA A 337 0.60 1.36 27.34
CA ALA A 337 1.85 1.03 26.66
C ALA A 337 1.68 0.04 25.49
N ILE A 338 0.50 -0.58 25.36
CA ILE A 338 0.18 -1.50 24.27
C ILE A 338 -0.48 -0.74 23.13
N PRO A 339 0.02 -0.82 21.88
CA PRO A 339 -0.64 -0.19 20.74
C PRO A 339 -2.05 -0.76 20.51
N GLN A 340 -3.05 0.11 20.50
CA GLN A 340 -4.44 -0.24 20.33
C GLN A 340 -5.10 0.69 19.31
N ALA A 341 -6.02 0.16 18.53
CA ALA A 341 -6.75 0.88 17.50
C ALA A 341 -8.26 0.63 17.62
N PHE A 342 -9.07 1.61 17.29
CA PHE A 342 -10.51 1.50 17.11
C PHE A 342 -10.89 2.06 15.76
N ILE A 343 -11.66 1.31 14.97
CA ILE A 343 -11.98 1.63 13.59
C ILE A 343 -13.48 1.86 13.44
N PRO A 344 -13.96 3.11 13.47
CA PRO A 344 -15.38 3.44 13.28
C PRO A 344 -15.76 3.33 11.80
N TYR A 345 -15.91 2.10 11.29
CA TYR A 345 -16.24 1.79 9.91
C TYR A 345 -17.73 1.50 9.74
N LYS A 346 -18.35 2.02 8.68
CA LYS A 346 -19.78 1.86 8.36
C LYS A 346 -20.68 2.20 9.56
N GLU A 347 -21.53 1.25 10.01
CA GLU A 347 -22.47 1.41 11.12
C GLU A 347 -21.78 1.70 12.47
N VAL A 348 -20.51 1.32 12.63
CA VAL A 348 -19.75 1.61 13.85
C VAL A 348 -19.49 3.11 13.99
N LEU A 349 -19.41 3.86 12.88
CA LEU A 349 -19.34 5.33 12.91
C LEU A 349 -20.63 5.95 13.47
N ASP A 350 -21.80 5.39 13.16
CA ASP A 350 -23.06 5.86 13.72
C ASP A 350 -23.13 5.60 15.22
N ILE A 351 -22.61 4.47 15.68
CA ILE A 351 -22.51 4.14 17.10
C ILE A 351 -21.52 5.08 17.81
N TYR A 352 -20.40 5.38 17.18
CA TYR A 352 -19.41 6.34 17.67
C TYR A 352 -20.04 7.76 17.81
N ASN A 353 -20.72 8.21 16.76
CA ASN A 353 -21.41 9.50 16.73
C ASN A 353 -22.57 9.57 17.76
N ALA A 354 -23.15 8.44 18.16
CA ALA A 354 -24.10 8.34 19.25
C ALA A 354 -23.46 8.43 20.65
N GLY A 355 -22.15 8.75 20.71
CA GLY A 355 -21.42 9.03 21.95
C GLY A 355 -20.78 7.80 22.58
N LEU A 356 -20.36 6.79 21.79
CA LEU A 356 -19.53 5.70 22.28
C LEU A 356 -18.22 6.25 22.86
N GLN A 357 -17.91 5.86 24.11
CA GLN A 357 -16.68 6.27 24.76
C GLN A 357 -15.54 5.33 24.43
N VAL A 358 -14.62 5.80 23.58
CA VAL A 358 -13.37 5.10 23.28
C VAL A 358 -12.27 5.65 24.20
N PRO A 359 -11.49 4.80 24.91
CA PRO A 359 -10.42 5.27 25.79
C PRO A 359 -9.43 6.20 25.08
N ASP A 360 -8.99 7.26 25.76
CA ASP A 360 -8.19 8.36 25.20
C ASP A 360 -6.85 7.94 24.58
N ASP A 361 -6.26 6.86 25.08
CA ASP A 361 -5.00 6.28 24.61
C ASP A 361 -5.15 5.35 23.39
N VAL A 362 -6.37 5.03 22.96
CA VAL A 362 -6.65 4.20 21.79
C VAL A 362 -6.62 5.08 20.52
N THR A 363 -5.88 4.65 19.50
CA THR A 363 -5.83 5.33 18.20
C THR A 363 -7.18 5.19 17.48
N LEU A 364 -7.77 6.31 17.05
CA LEU A 364 -8.95 6.29 16.18
C LEU A 364 -8.50 6.17 14.72
N ILE A 365 -8.97 5.14 14.03
CA ILE A 365 -8.64 4.93 12.61
C ILE A 365 -9.87 5.24 11.75
N TRP A 366 -9.80 6.35 11.06
CA TRP A 366 -10.84 6.80 10.12
C TRP A 366 -10.75 6.03 8.82
N CYS A 367 -11.81 6.06 8.03
CA CYS A 367 -11.87 5.34 6.77
C CYS A 367 -12.29 6.29 5.64
N ASP A 368 -11.85 5.98 4.43
CA ASP A 368 -12.45 6.51 3.23
C ASP A 368 -13.81 5.83 2.93
N ASP A 369 -14.42 6.21 1.84
CA ASP A 369 -15.68 5.64 1.39
C ASP A 369 -15.54 4.39 0.51
N ASN A 370 -14.38 3.73 0.57
CA ASN A 370 -13.93 2.62 -0.28
C ASN A 370 -13.56 3.03 -1.72
N TYR A 371 -13.73 4.29 -2.07
CA TYR A 371 -13.41 4.83 -3.40
C TYR A 371 -12.48 6.04 -3.35
N GLY A 372 -11.79 6.21 -2.21
CA GLY A 372 -10.70 7.16 -2.03
C GLY A 372 -11.10 8.49 -1.40
N TYR A 373 -12.35 8.74 -1.07
CA TYR A 373 -12.77 10.00 -0.44
C TYR A 373 -12.97 9.83 1.06
N ILE A 374 -12.17 10.54 1.86
CA ILE A 374 -12.23 10.48 3.32
C ILE A 374 -13.52 11.13 3.82
N ARG A 375 -14.26 10.41 4.66
CA ARG A 375 -15.59 10.80 5.13
C ARG A 375 -15.59 11.61 6.40
N HIS A 376 -14.62 11.36 7.26
CA HIS A 376 -14.51 12.00 8.56
C HIS A 376 -13.07 12.47 8.77
N PHE A 377 -12.95 13.74 9.15
CA PHE A 377 -11.68 14.30 9.62
C PHE A 377 -11.81 14.62 11.11
N PRO A 378 -10.75 14.36 11.90
CA PRO A 378 -10.79 14.55 13.34
C PRO A 378 -11.21 15.99 13.75
N THR A 379 -12.12 16.06 14.70
CA THR A 379 -12.46 17.30 15.42
C THR A 379 -11.28 17.79 16.26
N ALA A 380 -11.38 18.96 16.89
CA ALA A 380 -10.34 19.47 17.77
C ALA A 380 -10.10 18.52 18.97
N GLU A 381 -11.20 17.98 19.54
CA GLU A 381 -11.16 17.03 20.65
C GLU A 381 -10.51 15.71 20.25
N GLU A 382 -10.86 15.19 19.06
CA GLU A 382 -10.28 13.93 18.54
C GLU A 382 -8.79 14.09 18.21
N ARG A 383 -8.35 15.26 17.75
CA ARG A 383 -6.92 15.56 17.56
C ARG A 383 -6.13 15.64 18.86
N ALA A 384 -6.76 16.07 19.94
CA ALA A 384 -6.12 16.20 21.25
C ALA A 384 -5.93 14.87 21.99
N ARG A 385 -6.48 13.76 21.48
CA ARG A 385 -6.40 12.42 22.09
C ARG A 385 -4.95 11.92 22.14
N LYS A 386 -4.57 11.26 23.22
CA LYS A 386 -3.23 10.66 23.39
C LYS A 386 -2.95 9.53 22.40
N GLY A 387 -3.95 8.74 22.06
CA GLY A 387 -3.88 7.67 21.09
C GLY A 387 -3.66 8.17 19.66
N GLY A 388 -3.99 9.44 19.40
CA GLY A 388 -3.89 10.03 18.07
C GLY A 388 -4.90 9.47 17.07
N ASN A 389 -4.67 9.80 15.79
CA ASN A 389 -5.57 9.43 14.70
C ASN A 389 -4.81 8.72 13.58
N GLY A 390 -5.46 7.76 12.96
CA GLY A 390 -4.97 7.00 11.82
C GLY A 390 -5.99 6.95 10.70
N ILE A 391 -5.60 6.33 9.57
CA ILE A 391 -6.47 6.08 8.43
C ILE A 391 -6.30 4.66 7.91
N TYR A 392 -7.42 4.08 7.52
CA TYR A 392 -7.55 2.89 6.69
C TYR A 392 -8.08 3.33 5.32
N TYR A 393 -7.23 3.26 4.29
CA TYR A 393 -7.46 3.84 2.97
C TYR A 393 -7.43 2.78 1.88
N HIS A 394 -8.27 2.92 0.84
CA HIS A 394 -8.41 1.92 -0.22
C HIS A 394 -7.77 2.36 -1.53
N VAL A 395 -6.91 1.51 -2.10
CA VAL A 395 -6.52 1.56 -3.53
C VAL A 395 -7.00 0.33 -4.29
N SER A 396 -7.66 -0.58 -3.60
CA SER A 396 -8.37 -1.75 -4.10
C SER A 396 -9.61 -1.99 -3.25
N TYR A 397 -10.69 -2.45 -3.85
CA TYR A 397 -11.94 -2.73 -3.14
C TYR A 397 -12.74 -3.83 -3.83
N TRP A 398 -13.13 -4.83 -3.05
CA TRP A 398 -14.13 -5.82 -3.44
C TRP A 398 -15.45 -5.54 -2.73
N GLY A 399 -16.41 -4.99 -3.48
CA GLY A 399 -17.67 -4.61 -2.85
C GLY A 399 -18.65 -3.93 -3.80
N ARG A 400 -19.58 -3.18 -3.23
CA ARG A 400 -20.69 -2.56 -3.95
C ARG A 400 -20.54 -1.05 -3.97
N PRO A 401 -21.00 -0.41 -5.05
CA PRO A 401 -21.70 -0.95 -6.24
C PRO A 401 -20.78 -1.60 -7.28
N HIS A 402 -19.47 -1.31 -7.29
CA HIS A 402 -18.47 -1.87 -8.19
C HIS A 402 -17.22 -2.30 -7.44
N ASP A 403 -16.62 -3.38 -7.93
CA ASP A 403 -15.31 -3.82 -7.50
C ASP A 403 -14.23 -3.11 -8.33
N TYR A 404 -13.06 -2.84 -7.74
CA TYR A 404 -11.84 -2.48 -8.46
C TYR A 404 -10.65 -3.11 -7.72
N LEU A 405 -9.97 -4.06 -8.34
CA LEU A 405 -8.97 -4.90 -7.69
C LEU A 405 -7.94 -5.50 -8.65
N TRP A 406 -8.11 -5.27 -9.98
CA TRP A 406 -7.41 -6.05 -10.98
C TRP A 406 -6.17 -5.37 -11.59
N LEU A 407 -6.17 -4.04 -11.84
CA LEU A 407 -5.15 -3.37 -12.66
C LEU A 407 -4.45 -2.17 -11.99
N GLY A 408 -4.58 -1.99 -10.69
CA GLY A 408 -3.97 -0.85 -10.01
C GLY A 408 -4.43 0.52 -10.56
N THR A 409 -5.70 0.62 -10.89
CA THR A 409 -6.29 1.77 -11.59
C THR A 409 -6.67 2.94 -10.68
N PHE A 410 -6.27 2.89 -9.42
CA PHE A 410 -6.54 3.98 -8.49
C PHE A 410 -5.65 5.18 -8.81
N SER A 411 -6.26 6.38 -8.88
CA SER A 411 -5.53 7.61 -9.21
C SER A 411 -4.50 7.97 -8.13
N PRO A 412 -3.21 8.07 -8.48
CA PRO A 412 -2.19 8.51 -7.53
C PRO A 412 -2.37 9.97 -7.09
N TYR A 413 -2.99 10.80 -7.92
CA TYR A 413 -3.29 12.20 -7.59
C TYR A 413 -4.38 12.32 -6.52
N LEU A 414 -5.44 11.50 -6.62
CA LEU A 414 -6.46 11.43 -5.57
C LEU A 414 -5.88 10.89 -4.26
N LEU A 415 -5.04 9.84 -4.35
CA LEU A 415 -4.33 9.29 -3.19
C LEU A 415 -3.52 10.38 -2.49
N HIS A 416 -2.66 11.08 -3.23
CA HIS A 416 -1.82 12.14 -2.71
C HIS A 416 -2.65 13.25 -2.05
N GLN A 417 -3.67 13.76 -2.75
CA GLN A 417 -4.53 14.82 -2.24
C GLN A 417 -5.21 14.43 -0.92
N GLN A 418 -5.82 13.24 -0.87
CA GLN A 418 -6.55 12.79 0.30
C GLN A 418 -5.62 12.48 1.48
N MET A 419 -4.45 11.90 1.22
CA MET A 419 -3.48 11.58 2.27
C MET A 419 -2.80 12.85 2.82
N LYS A 420 -2.51 13.84 1.94
CA LYS A 420 -2.02 15.16 2.39
C LYS A 420 -3.05 15.86 3.26
N LEU A 421 -4.31 15.86 2.84
CA LEU A 421 -5.41 16.44 3.62
C LEU A 421 -5.60 15.72 4.95
N ALA A 422 -5.50 14.39 4.97
CA ALA A 422 -5.55 13.60 6.20
C ALA A 422 -4.44 14.01 7.17
N TYR A 423 -3.20 14.09 6.69
CA TYR A 423 -2.05 14.50 7.49
C TYR A 423 -2.24 15.91 8.09
N ASP A 424 -2.64 16.87 7.26
CA ASP A 424 -2.87 18.26 7.68
C ASP A 424 -4.02 18.41 8.72
N ARG A 425 -4.93 17.43 8.73
CA ARG A 425 -6.04 17.35 9.70
C ARG A 425 -5.71 16.51 10.94
N GLY A 426 -4.43 16.13 11.13
CA GLY A 426 -3.94 15.44 12.32
C GLY A 426 -4.08 13.93 12.30
N ILE A 427 -4.26 13.32 11.14
CA ILE A 427 -4.22 11.87 10.97
C ILE A 427 -2.77 11.46 10.71
N GLN A 428 -2.00 11.30 11.79
CA GLN A 428 -0.53 11.16 11.73
C GLN A 428 0.00 9.94 12.51
N LYS A 429 -0.88 9.21 13.23
CA LYS A 429 -0.44 8.11 14.09
C LYS A 429 -0.26 6.79 13.33
N MET A 430 -1.22 6.45 12.48
CA MET A 430 -1.24 5.17 11.78
C MET A 430 -1.87 5.30 10.39
N TRP A 431 -1.15 4.80 9.37
CA TRP A 431 -1.64 4.73 8.00
C TRP A 431 -1.60 3.30 7.49
N VAL A 432 -2.74 2.75 7.10
CA VAL A 432 -2.88 1.40 6.54
C VAL A 432 -3.57 1.48 5.18
N LEU A 433 -2.89 0.99 4.16
CA LEU A 433 -3.38 0.94 2.78
C LEU A 433 -3.99 -0.43 2.48
N ASN A 434 -5.28 -0.47 2.16
CA ASN A 434 -5.89 -1.65 1.57
C ASN A 434 -5.44 -1.78 0.11
N VAL A 435 -4.64 -2.78 -0.16
CA VAL A 435 -4.06 -3.02 -1.49
C VAL A 435 -4.76 -4.16 -2.24
N GLY A 436 -5.66 -4.89 -1.57
CA GLY A 436 -6.22 -6.12 -2.08
C GLY A 436 -5.15 -7.19 -2.12
N ASP A 437 -4.38 -7.18 -3.20
CA ASP A 437 -3.10 -7.86 -3.37
C ASP A 437 -1.97 -6.84 -3.61
N ILE A 438 -0.71 -7.23 -3.41
CA ILE A 438 0.44 -6.37 -3.70
C ILE A 438 0.48 -6.03 -5.20
N LYS A 439 0.23 -7.01 -6.04
CA LYS A 439 0.19 -6.85 -7.49
C LYS A 439 -1.27 -6.70 -7.97
N PRO A 440 -1.57 -5.69 -8.77
CA PRO A 440 -0.70 -4.73 -9.44
C PRO A 440 -0.71 -3.31 -8.82
N ALA A 441 -0.65 -3.20 -7.51
CA ALA A 441 -0.73 -1.91 -6.81
C ALA A 441 0.65 -1.29 -6.48
N GLU A 442 1.71 -1.70 -7.17
CA GLU A 442 3.10 -1.39 -6.84
C GLU A 442 3.33 0.11 -6.67
N TYR A 443 2.96 0.93 -7.66
CA TYR A 443 3.18 2.37 -7.60
C TYR A 443 2.36 3.04 -6.49
N GLN A 444 1.10 2.66 -6.31
CA GLN A 444 0.24 3.21 -5.26
C GLN A 444 0.77 2.87 -3.86
N ILE A 445 1.29 1.67 -3.67
CA ILE A 445 1.92 1.24 -2.40
C ILE A 445 3.13 2.12 -2.10
N GLU A 446 4.02 2.31 -3.09
CA GLU A 446 5.23 3.10 -2.89
C GLU A 446 4.90 4.57 -2.61
N LEU A 447 4.06 5.20 -3.42
CA LEU A 447 3.63 6.58 -3.20
C LEU A 447 3.02 6.79 -1.80
N PHE A 448 2.13 5.89 -1.37
CA PHE A 448 1.52 5.97 -0.04
C PHE A 448 2.54 5.85 1.08
N LEU A 449 3.49 4.92 0.98
CA LEU A 449 4.50 4.69 2.01
C LEU A 449 5.60 5.76 1.99
N ASP A 450 5.95 6.31 0.84
CA ASP A 450 6.86 7.46 0.74
C ASP A 450 6.23 8.72 1.35
N MET A 451 4.93 8.97 1.11
CA MET A 451 4.20 10.02 1.83
C MET A 451 4.18 9.81 3.35
N ALA A 452 3.95 8.58 3.80
CA ALA A 452 3.95 8.24 5.22
C ALA A 452 5.35 8.36 5.85
N TRP A 453 6.40 8.19 5.06
CA TRP A 453 7.80 8.39 5.48
C TRP A 453 8.18 9.87 5.51
N ASN A 454 7.96 10.60 4.42
CA ASN A 454 8.30 12.03 4.32
C ASN A 454 7.24 12.78 3.51
N ILE A 455 6.19 13.20 4.20
CA ILE A 455 5.05 13.87 3.58
C ILE A 455 5.45 15.20 2.93
N ASP A 456 6.38 15.93 3.54
CA ASP A 456 6.79 17.25 3.07
C ASP A 456 7.56 17.13 1.76
N GLU A 457 8.50 16.18 1.65
CA GLU A 457 9.27 15.93 0.43
C GLU A 457 8.35 15.53 -0.75
N VAL A 458 7.46 14.55 -0.53
CA VAL A 458 6.56 14.09 -1.59
C VAL A 458 5.58 15.20 -1.99
N ASN A 459 5.12 16.00 -1.05
CA ASN A 459 4.24 17.14 -1.34
C ASN A 459 4.99 18.26 -2.12
N GLU A 460 6.25 18.51 -1.80
CA GLU A 460 7.07 19.51 -2.48
C GLU A 460 7.33 19.15 -3.94
N ILE A 461 7.72 17.91 -4.22
CA ILE A 461 7.99 17.47 -5.59
C ILE A 461 6.72 17.21 -6.41
N GLY A 462 5.63 16.81 -5.75
CA GLY A 462 4.35 16.45 -6.38
C GLY A 462 4.34 15.09 -7.07
N VAL A 463 3.13 14.62 -7.40
CA VAL A 463 2.90 13.26 -7.93
C VAL A 463 3.57 13.02 -9.28
N THR A 464 3.51 14.01 -10.20
CA THR A 464 4.14 13.89 -11.53
C THR A 464 5.64 13.66 -11.43
N ALA A 465 6.35 14.44 -10.59
CA ALA A 465 7.79 14.27 -10.41
C ALA A 465 8.12 12.97 -9.66
N HIS A 466 7.29 12.58 -8.68
CA HIS A 466 7.43 11.30 -7.99
C HIS A 466 7.26 10.12 -8.94
N LEU A 467 6.23 10.12 -9.79
CA LEU A 467 6.02 9.09 -10.82
C LEU A 467 7.16 9.05 -11.83
N LYS A 468 7.66 10.23 -12.26
CA LYS A 468 8.82 10.31 -13.13
C LYS A 468 10.05 9.67 -12.48
N SER A 469 10.36 10.02 -11.23
CA SER A 469 11.51 9.46 -10.50
C SER A 469 11.38 7.94 -10.32
N TRP A 470 10.16 7.45 -10.10
CA TRP A 470 9.87 6.01 -10.06
C TRP A 470 10.18 5.34 -11.40
N LEU A 471 9.69 5.90 -12.52
CA LEU A 471 9.98 5.39 -13.86
C LEU A 471 11.47 5.48 -14.21
N GLU A 472 12.16 6.56 -13.81
CA GLU A 472 13.60 6.74 -14.00
C GLU A 472 14.42 5.67 -13.29
N ARG A 473 14.06 5.35 -12.06
CA ARG A 473 14.71 4.28 -11.29
C ARG A 473 14.54 2.92 -11.94
N GLU A 474 13.34 2.62 -12.42
CA GLU A 474 13.04 1.30 -12.98
C GLU A 474 13.52 1.13 -14.42
N PHE A 475 13.48 2.17 -15.24
CA PHE A 475 13.70 2.07 -16.69
C PHE A 475 14.76 3.03 -17.27
N GLY A 476 15.27 3.95 -16.47
CA GLY A 476 16.24 4.98 -16.89
C GLY A 476 15.57 6.27 -17.41
N SER A 477 16.28 7.40 -17.26
CA SER A 477 15.72 8.75 -17.47
C SER A 477 15.15 8.98 -18.86
N ASN A 478 15.84 8.54 -19.92
CA ASN A 478 15.33 8.75 -21.30
C ASN A 478 14.00 8.04 -21.55
N ARG A 479 13.80 6.86 -20.97
CA ARG A 479 12.55 6.09 -21.11
C ARG A 479 11.44 6.65 -20.23
N ALA A 480 11.79 7.14 -19.06
CA ALA A 480 10.84 7.78 -18.15
C ALA A 480 10.17 9.00 -18.79
N GLU A 481 10.91 9.83 -19.56
CA GLU A 481 10.35 10.98 -20.29
C GLU A 481 9.25 10.56 -21.28
N GLU A 482 9.41 9.41 -21.95
CA GLU A 482 8.42 8.91 -22.90
C GLU A 482 7.27 8.15 -22.21
N LEU A 483 7.53 7.48 -21.07
CA LEU A 483 6.54 6.68 -20.36
C LEU A 483 5.65 7.53 -19.44
N LEU A 484 6.15 8.64 -18.90
CA LEU A 484 5.41 9.48 -17.97
C LEU A 484 4.05 9.94 -18.54
N PRO A 485 3.97 10.54 -19.74
CA PRO A 485 2.67 10.91 -20.30
C PRO A 485 1.73 9.74 -20.52
N ALA A 486 2.27 8.55 -20.82
CA ALA A 486 1.46 7.35 -21.02
C ALA A 486 0.87 6.86 -19.70
N MET A 487 1.65 6.85 -18.61
CA MET A 487 1.16 6.44 -17.30
C MET A 487 0.16 7.46 -16.74
N GLU A 488 0.40 8.76 -16.93
CA GLU A 488 -0.58 9.80 -16.56
C GLU A 488 -1.90 9.62 -17.31
N ALA A 489 -1.84 9.38 -18.62
CA ALA A 489 -3.03 9.10 -19.43
C ALA A 489 -3.76 7.82 -18.96
N HIS A 490 -3.03 6.78 -18.59
CA HIS A 490 -3.60 5.56 -18.01
C HIS A 490 -4.40 5.86 -16.74
N TYR A 491 -3.82 6.59 -15.80
CA TYR A 491 -4.50 6.97 -14.56
C TYR A 491 -5.67 7.91 -14.81
N GLN A 492 -5.54 8.87 -15.70
CA GLN A 492 -6.61 9.79 -16.09
C GLN A 492 -7.81 9.07 -16.71
N LEU A 493 -7.58 8.20 -17.68
CA LEU A 493 -8.65 7.42 -18.31
C LEU A 493 -9.32 6.48 -17.31
N SER A 494 -8.53 5.91 -16.39
CA SER A 494 -9.05 5.05 -15.31
C SER A 494 -9.80 5.84 -14.24
N TYR A 495 -9.42 7.09 -13.98
CA TYR A 495 -10.13 7.97 -13.05
C TYR A 495 -11.50 8.37 -13.62
N ILE A 496 -11.57 8.75 -14.90
CA ILE A 496 -12.83 9.04 -15.59
C ILE A 496 -13.78 7.83 -15.49
N ARG A 497 -13.29 6.63 -15.81
CA ARG A 497 -14.02 5.39 -15.59
C ARG A 497 -13.08 4.19 -15.53
N LYS A 498 -13.10 3.48 -14.41
CA LYS A 498 -12.26 2.28 -14.26
C LYS A 498 -12.66 1.17 -15.23
N PRO A 499 -11.72 0.36 -15.73
CA PRO A 499 -12.03 -0.81 -16.55
C PRO A 499 -13.06 -1.74 -15.90
N GLU A 500 -13.00 -1.93 -14.60
CA GLU A 500 -13.91 -2.75 -13.82
C GLU A 500 -15.33 -2.16 -13.72
N PHE A 501 -15.49 -0.85 -13.98
CA PHE A 501 -16.80 -0.16 -13.93
C PHE A 501 -17.51 -0.17 -15.28
N MET A 502 -16.97 -0.83 -16.29
CA MET A 502 -17.58 -0.91 -17.62
C MET A 502 -18.79 -1.87 -17.69
N GLY A 503 -19.04 -2.63 -16.63
CA GLY A 503 -20.15 -3.55 -16.50
C GLY A 503 -21.31 -3.03 -15.64
N ASN A 504 -22.22 -3.93 -15.31
CA ASN A 504 -23.34 -3.69 -14.40
C ASN A 504 -22.82 -3.49 -12.96
N THR A 505 -23.61 -2.80 -12.13
CA THR A 505 -23.35 -2.76 -10.68
C THR A 505 -23.64 -4.12 -10.03
N ARG A 506 -23.05 -4.36 -8.86
CA ARG A 506 -23.32 -5.58 -8.06
C ARG A 506 -24.77 -5.73 -7.62
N GLU A 507 -25.51 -4.62 -7.50
CA GLU A 507 -26.95 -4.63 -7.26
C GLU A 507 -27.72 -5.04 -8.49
N GLU A 508 -27.36 -4.52 -9.65
CA GLU A 508 -27.99 -4.87 -10.93
C GLU A 508 -27.77 -6.34 -11.28
N GLU A 509 -26.59 -6.89 -11.01
CA GLU A 509 -26.29 -8.31 -11.26
C GLU A 509 -27.18 -9.29 -10.48
N ARG A 510 -27.82 -8.84 -9.39
CA ARG A 510 -28.80 -9.65 -8.63
C ARG A 510 -30.16 -9.73 -9.31
N ASP A 511 -30.51 -8.76 -10.14
CA ASP A 511 -31.76 -8.75 -10.90
C ASP A 511 -31.59 -9.62 -12.17
N PRO A 512 -32.42 -10.67 -12.35
CA PRO A 512 -32.33 -11.55 -13.53
C PRO A 512 -32.38 -10.84 -14.87
N LYS A 513 -32.99 -9.64 -14.94
CA LYS A 513 -33.05 -8.84 -16.18
C LYS A 513 -31.69 -8.30 -16.62
N TYR A 514 -30.72 -8.17 -15.71
CA TYR A 514 -29.37 -7.71 -15.99
C TYR A 514 -28.37 -8.86 -16.16
N LYS A 515 -28.81 -10.01 -16.65
CA LYS A 515 -27.90 -11.13 -16.99
C LYS A 515 -26.85 -10.75 -18.03
N VAL A 516 -27.19 -9.79 -18.88
CA VAL A 516 -26.32 -9.24 -19.92
C VAL A 516 -25.79 -7.90 -19.47
N ILE A 517 -24.53 -7.59 -19.77
CA ILE A 517 -23.93 -6.28 -19.53
C ILE A 517 -24.72 -5.24 -20.34
N LYS A 518 -25.30 -4.28 -19.63
CA LYS A 518 -26.07 -3.19 -20.25
C LYS A 518 -25.13 -2.18 -20.91
N ASP A 519 -25.72 -1.40 -21.82
CA ASP A 519 -25.01 -0.29 -22.44
C ASP A 519 -24.66 0.81 -21.44
N LEU A 520 -23.49 1.38 -21.62
CA LEU A 520 -23.15 2.64 -20.96
C LEU A 520 -23.94 3.78 -21.60
N PRO A 521 -24.25 4.85 -20.85
CA PRO A 521 -24.96 6.00 -21.38
C PRO A 521 -24.05 6.89 -22.24
N TRP A 522 -23.34 6.30 -23.18
CA TRP A 522 -22.34 6.95 -24.04
C TRP A 522 -22.79 6.94 -25.50
N SER A 523 -22.60 8.06 -26.16
CA SER A 523 -22.81 8.18 -27.60
C SER A 523 -21.72 7.42 -28.37
N GLU A 524 -21.99 7.13 -29.65
CA GLU A 524 -21.00 6.54 -30.55
C GLU A 524 -19.71 7.39 -30.64
N GLN A 525 -19.86 8.73 -30.62
CA GLN A 525 -18.72 9.63 -30.62
C GLN A 525 -17.89 9.48 -29.34
N ALA A 526 -18.51 9.48 -28.15
CA ALA A 526 -17.81 9.31 -26.89
C ALA A 526 -17.08 7.95 -26.80
N ILE A 527 -17.72 6.87 -27.28
CA ILE A 527 -17.10 5.56 -27.39
C ILE A 527 -15.90 5.60 -28.32
N SER A 528 -16.04 6.21 -29.50
CA SER A 528 -14.94 6.30 -30.50
C SER A 528 -13.75 7.09 -29.98
N GLU A 529 -13.99 8.20 -29.28
CA GLU A 529 -12.95 9.03 -28.68
C GLU A 529 -12.20 8.25 -27.59
N ARG A 530 -12.91 7.54 -26.70
CA ARG A 530 -12.28 6.73 -25.66
C ARG A 530 -11.49 5.56 -26.23
N LEU A 531 -12.02 4.85 -27.21
CA LEU A 531 -11.30 3.77 -27.89
C LEU A 531 -10.04 4.29 -28.58
N ARG A 532 -10.09 5.49 -29.19
CA ARG A 532 -8.92 6.14 -29.79
C ARG A 532 -7.86 6.48 -28.73
N SER A 533 -8.26 7.03 -27.59
CA SER A 533 -7.35 7.36 -26.49
C SER A 533 -6.61 6.12 -25.99
N TYR A 534 -7.32 5.01 -25.78
CA TYR A 534 -6.68 3.75 -25.39
C TYR A 534 -5.83 3.13 -26.51
N THR A 535 -6.17 3.34 -27.78
CA THR A 535 -5.35 2.88 -28.90
C THR A 535 -4.02 3.62 -28.93
N VAL A 536 -4.05 4.95 -28.83
CA VAL A 536 -2.82 5.76 -28.77
C VAL A 536 -1.93 5.35 -27.59
N LEU A 537 -2.53 5.19 -26.42
CA LEU A 537 -1.82 4.76 -25.23
C LEU A 537 -1.21 3.36 -25.38
N SER A 538 -1.97 2.42 -25.92
CA SER A 538 -1.56 1.05 -26.21
C SER A 538 -0.37 1.02 -27.18
N ASP A 539 -0.42 1.83 -28.25
CA ASP A 539 0.63 1.90 -29.27
C ASP A 539 1.94 2.49 -28.71
N VAL A 540 1.85 3.48 -27.80
CA VAL A 540 3.03 4.02 -27.10
C VAL A 540 3.72 2.93 -26.30
N VAL A 541 2.95 2.23 -25.46
CA VAL A 541 3.49 1.20 -24.57
C VAL A 541 4.06 0.01 -25.38
N GLU A 542 3.42 -0.40 -26.48
CA GLU A 542 3.90 -1.47 -27.34
C GLU A 542 5.22 -1.08 -28.04
N ARG A 543 5.30 0.14 -28.57
CA ARG A 543 6.51 0.63 -29.21
C ARG A 543 7.69 0.74 -28.24
N MET A 544 7.42 1.18 -27.01
CA MET A 544 8.45 1.35 -25.98
C MET A 544 9.11 0.04 -25.58
N GLU A 545 8.40 -1.09 -25.66
CA GLU A 545 8.93 -2.40 -25.28
C GLU A 545 10.26 -2.72 -25.98
N SER A 546 10.38 -2.41 -27.27
CA SER A 546 11.60 -2.67 -28.03
C SER A 546 12.82 -1.84 -27.55
N ASN A 547 12.58 -0.77 -26.82
CA ASN A 547 13.62 0.11 -26.26
C ASN A 547 14.02 -0.27 -24.83
N ILE A 548 13.31 -1.21 -24.21
CA ILE A 548 13.58 -1.67 -22.85
C ILE A 548 14.72 -2.71 -22.87
N PRO A 549 15.74 -2.59 -22.01
CA PRO A 549 16.80 -3.59 -21.91
C PRO A 549 16.26 -4.99 -21.59
N ALA A 550 16.92 -6.03 -22.11
CA ALA A 550 16.46 -7.41 -21.95
C ALA A 550 16.27 -7.84 -20.48
N ASP A 551 17.13 -7.36 -19.59
CA ASP A 551 17.07 -7.63 -18.15
C ASP A 551 15.98 -6.80 -17.41
N ARG A 552 15.25 -5.94 -18.10
CA ARG A 552 14.14 -5.12 -17.61
C ARG A 552 12.80 -5.43 -18.30
N GLN A 553 12.77 -6.35 -19.24
CA GLN A 553 11.57 -6.68 -20.03
C GLN A 553 10.44 -7.20 -19.14
N ASP A 554 10.75 -8.10 -18.21
CA ASP A 554 9.75 -8.66 -17.30
C ASP A 554 9.20 -7.60 -16.33
N ALA A 555 10.07 -6.70 -15.83
CA ALA A 555 9.65 -5.56 -15.02
C ALA A 555 8.75 -4.61 -15.81
N TYR A 556 9.13 -4.29 -17.04
CA TYR A 556 8.33 -3.43 -17.92
C TYR A 556 6.96 -4.04 -18.20
N PHE A 557 6.91 -5.32 -18.50
CA PHE A 557 5.65 -6.01 -18.72
C PHE A 557 4.74 -5.93 -17.49
N GLN A 558 5.26 -6.17 -16.30
CA GLN A 558 4.48 -6.15 -15.06
C GLN A 558 4.02 -4.75 -14.67
N LEU A 559 4.92 -3.76 -14.72
CA LEU A 559 4.68 -2.44 -14.14
C LEU A 559 4.02 -1.45 -15.11
N VAL A 560 4.13 -1.67 -16.41
CA VAL A 560 3.66 -0.74 -17.44
C VAL A 560 2.76 -1.44 -18.46
N LYS A 561 3.27 -2.45 -19.17
CA LYS A 561 2.59 -3.02 -20.33
C LYS A 561 1.29 -3.72 -19.96
N TYR A 562 1.33 -4.62 -19.00
CA TYR A 562 0.15 -5.39 -18.59
C TYR A 562 -1.01 -4.51 -18.10
N PRO A 563 -0.84 -3.59 -17.13
CA PRO A 563 -1.96 -2.77 -16.66
C PRO A 563 -2.54 -1.89 -17.76
N VAL A 564 -1.70 -1.31 -18.62
CA VAL A 564 -2.17 -0.45 -19.72
C VAL A 564 -2.89 -1.26 -20.80
N GLN A 565 -2.28 -2.35 -21.28
CA GLN A 565 -2.87 -3.19 -22.33
C GLN A 565 -4.14 -3.88 -21.88
N ALA A 566 -4.17 -4.42 -20.66
CA ALA A 566 -5.36 -5.07 -20.12
C ALA A 566 -6.52 -4.05 -19.94
N ALA A 567 -6.24 -2.83 -19.50
CA ALA A 567 -7.23 -1.75 -19.43
C ALA A 567 -7.75 -1.37 -20.82
N ALA A 568 -6.87 -1.25 -21.81
CA ALA A 568 -7.25 -0.96 -23.20
C ALA A 568 -8.15 -2.06 -23.76
N GLN A 569 -7.77 -3.32 -23.60
CA GLN A 569 -8.57 -4.46 -24.08
C GLN A 569 -9.90 -4.60 -23.34
N MET A 570 -9.95 -4.29 -22.04
CA MET A 570 -11.21 -4.29 -21.29
C MET A 570 -12.18 -3.23 -21.82
N ASN A 571 -11.69 -2.01 -22.07
CA ASN A 571 -12.50 -0.96 -22.72
C ASN A 571 -12.94 -1.38 -24.13
N ARG A 572 -12.03 -1.91 -24.93
CA ARG A 572 -12.36 -2.40 -26.29
C ARG A 572 -13.42 -3.48 -26.23
N LYS A 573 -13.28 -4.49 -25.37
CA LYS A 573 -14.25 -5.59 -25.20
C LYS A 573 -15.65 -5.06 -24.95
N ILE A 574 -15.84 -4.18 -23.99
CA ILE A 574 -17.16 -3.70 -23.58
C ILE A 574 -17.73 -2.71 -24.60
N LEU A 575 -16.94 -1.76 -25.06
CA LEU A 575 -17.42 -0.68 -25.93
C LEU A 575 -17.71 -1.17 -27.36
N THR A 576 -16.89 -2.08 -27.91
CA THR A 576 -17.20 -2.67 -29.22
C THR A 576 -18.40 -3.62 -29.14
N ALA A 577 -18.61 -4.30 -28.00
CA ALA A 577 -19.84 -5.06 -27.77
C ALA A 577 -21.07 -4.16 -27.76
N GLN A 578 -20.99 -2.99 -27.11
CA GLN A 578 -22.07 -1.99 -27.16
C GLN A 578 -22.38 -1.55 -28.59
N LEU A 579 -21.33 -1.18 -29.35
CA LEU A 579 -21.51 -0.82 -30.77
C LEU A 579 -22.09 -1.98 -31.60
N ALA A 580 -21.64 -3.21 -31.35
CA ALA A 580 -22.15 -4.40 -32.05
C ALA A 580 -23.61 -4.69 -31.76
N ARG A 581 -24.09 -4.50 -30.52
CA ARG A 581 -25.52 -4.60 -30.17
C ARG A 581 -26.39 -3.68 -31.01
N HIS A 582 -25.84 -2.52 -31.39
CA HIS A 582 -26.51 -1.53 -32.24
C HIS A 582 -26.15 -1.65 -33.72
N SER A 583 -25.54 -2.76 -34.15
CA SER A 583 -25.14 -3.01 -35.53
C SER A 583 -24.13 -1.98 -36.09
N LYS A 584 -23.31 -1.38 -35.22
CA LYS A 584 -22.31 -0.36 -35.55
C LYS A 584 -20.88 -0.91 -35.53
N ALA A 585 -20.68 -2.14 -35.06
CA ALA A 585 -19.40 -2.85 -35.07
C ALA A 585 -19.61 -4.36 -35.24
N ASP A 586 -18.53 -5.08 -35.57
CA ASP A 586 -18.52 -6.56 -35.58
C ASP A 586 -18.19 -7.08 -34.18
N TRP A 587 -18.96 -8.05 -33.70
CA TRP A 587 -18.73 -8.77 -32.44
C TRP A 587 -17.33 -9.37 -32.34
N LYS A 588 -16.71 -9.72 -33.45
CA LYS A 588 -15.32 -10.22 -33.47
C LYS A 588 -14.33 -9.29 -32.79
N GLN A 589 -14.59 -7.97 -32.76
CA GLN A 589 -13.71 -7.01 -32.10
C GLN A 589 -13.77 -7.16 -30.57
N SER A 590 -14.97 -7.37 -30.01
CA SER A 590 -15.16 -7.64 -28.59
C SER A 590 -14.56 -8.99 -28.19
N ASP A 591 -14.79 -10.04 -29.00
CA ASP A 591 -14.24 -11.37 -28.76
C ASP A 591 -12.71 -11.37 -28.79
N ALA A 592 -12.09 -10.72 -29.78
CA ALA A 592 -10.65 -10.60 -29.90
C ALA A 592 -10.03 -9.85 -28.72
N ALA A 593 -10.73 -8.82 -28.21
CA ALA A 593 -10.26 -8.10 -27.03
C ALA A 593 -10.30 -8.98 -25.76
N PHE A 594 -11.32 -9.81 -25.61
CA PHE A 594 -11.35 -10.80 -24.53
C PHE A 594 -10.20 -11.81 -24.64
N ASP A 595 -9.96 -12.37 -25.84
CA ASP A 595 -8.88 -13.32 -26.08
C ASP A 595 -7.50 -12.69 -25.82
N SER A 596 -7.35 -11.39 -26.11
CA SER A 596 -6.14 -10.63 -25.77
C SER A 596 -5.94 -10.50 -24.25
N ILE A 597 -6.99 -10.29 -23.46
CA ILE A 597 -6.90 -10.28 -21.98
C ILE A 597 -6.43 -11.65 -21.47
N VAL A 598 -6.98 -12.74 -22.02
CA VAL A 598 -6.56 -14.09 -21.65
C VAL A 598 -5.08 -14.31 -21.98
N SER A 599 -4.63 -13.90 -23.17
CA SER A 599 -3.24 -14.03 -23.60
C SER A 599 -2.28 -13.22 -22.72
N LEU A 600 -2.63 -11.95 -22.40
CA LEU A 600 -1.84 -11.11 -21.49
C LEU A 600 -1.72 -11.73 -20.10
N THR A 601 -2.79 -12.31 -19.58
CA THR A 601 -2.79 -12.99 -18.28
C THR A 601 -1.89 -14.24 -18.31
N GLN A 602 -1.94 -15.03 -19.40
CA GLN A 602 -1.07 -16.19 -19.56
C GLN A 602 0.41 -15.77 -19.66
N GLN A 603 0.70 -14.71 -20.40
CA GLN A 603 2.04 -14.13 -20.48
C GLN A 603 2.54 -13.71 -19.11
N TYR A 604 1.73 -12.96 -18.34
CA TYR A 604 2.07 -12.55 -16.96
C TYR A 604 2.45 -13.73 -16.09
N ASN A 605 1.59 -14.74 -16.08
CA ASN A 605 1.78 -15.93 -15.25
C ASN A 605 2.97 -16.81 -15.68
N SER A 606 3.48 -16.65 -16.91
CA SER A 606 4.65 -17.37 -17.41
C SER A 606 5.99 -16.66 -17.15
N LEU A 607 5.96 -15.38 -16.72
CA LEU A 607 7.18 -14.61 -16.47
C LEU A 607 8.13 -15.32 -15.50
N GLN A 608 9.43 -15.11 -15.68
CA GLN A 608 10.48 -15.72 -14.85
C GLN A 608 10.31 -17.23 -14.69
N ASN A 609 10.06 -17.93 -15.81
CA ASN A 609 9.82 -19.39 -15.83
C ASN A 609 8.64 -19.83 -14.94
N GLY A 610 7.58 -19.02 -14.88
CA GLY A 610 6.38 -19.31 -14.11
C GLY A 610 6.44 -18.92 -12.63
N LYS A 611 7.39 -18.09 -12.22
CA LYS A 611 7.45 -17.51 -10.86
C LYS A 611 6.10 -16.89 -10.44
N TRP A 612 5.40 -16.26 -11.39
CA TRP A 612 4.14 -15.58 -11.16
C TRP A 612 2.90 -16.40 -11.55
N ASN A 613 3.07 -17.70 -11.82
CA ASN A 613 1.93 -18.55 -12.18
C ASN A 613 0.83 -18.48 -11.12
N ARG A 614 -0.40 -18.17 -11.53
CA ARG A 614 -1.60 -17.96 -10.69
C ARG A 614 -1.63 -16.63 -9.93
N MET A 615 -0.71 -15.70 -10.18
CA MET A 615 -0.76 -14.37 -9.59
C MET A 615 -1.82 -13.50 -10.26
N MET A 616 -2.00 -13.61 -11.58
CA MET A 616 -3.03 -12.89 -12.33
C MET A 616 -4.12 -13.82 -12.81
N ASP A 617 -5.35 -13.28 -12.84
CA ASP A 617 -6.53 -13.94 -13.38
C ASP A 617 -7.20 -13.01 -14.41
N PHE A 618 -7.64 -13.54 -15.54
CA PHE A 618 -8.42 -12.79 -16.52
C PHE A 618 -9.89 -12.60 -16.12
N GLN A 619 -10.33 -13.30 -15.08
CA GLN A 619 -11.66 -13.19 -14.45
C GLN A 619 -11.57 -13.12 -12.93
N PRO A 620 -10.91 -12.09 -12.36
CA PRO A 620 -10.77 -11.98 -10.92
C PRO A 620 -12.11 -12.19 -10.22
N ARG A 621 -12.15 -13.10 -9.24
CA ARG A 621 -13.36 -13.48 -8.49
C ARG A 621 -14.55 -13.93 -9.36
N LYS A 622 -14.31 -14.26 -10.63
CA LYS A 622 -15.33 -14.67 -11.61
C LYS A 622 -16.46 -13.63 -11.80
N LEU A 623 -16.15 -12.35 -11.58
CA LEU A 623 -17.12 -11.28 -11.73
C LEU A 623 -17.62 -11.20 -13.17
N PRO A 624 -18.94 -10.92 -13.38
CA PRO A 624 -19.54 -10.90 -14.72
C PRO A 624 -18.87 -9.96 -15.70
N VAL A 625 -18.42 -8.78 -15.26
CA VAL A 625 -17.75 -7.77 -16.09
C VAL A 625 -16.48 -8.30 -16.78
N PHE A 626 -15.80 -9.29 -16.19
CA PHE A 626 -14.60 -9.89 -16.77
C PHE A 626 -14.90 -11.01 -17.79
N LYS A 627 -16.11 -11.53 -17.84
CA LYS A 627 -16.48 -12.58 -18.79
C LYS A 627 -16.46 -12.08 -20.23
N ARG A 628 -16.46 -13.02 -21.18
CA ARG A 628 -16.78 -12.73 -22.58
C ARG A 628 -18.18 -12.13 -22.66
N VAL A 629 -18.36 -11.09 -23.44
CA VAL A 629 -19.67 -10.44 -23.57
C VAL A 629 -20.58 -11.32 -24.44
N GLU A 630 -21.81 -11.57 -23.99
CA GLU A 630 -22.79 -12.32 -24.76
C GLU A 630 -23.26 -11.51 -25.96
N HIS A 631 -23.37 -12.17 -27.13
CA HIS A 631 -23.88 -11.56 -28.35
C HIS A 631 -25.38 -11.36 -28.25
N THR A 632 -25.80 -10.11 -28.23
CA THR A 632 -27.20 -9.71 -28.12
C THR A 632 -27.49 -8.54 -29.04
N THR A 633 -28.79 -8.22 -29.23
CA THR A 633 -29.23 -7.03 -29.96
C THR A 633 -29.79 -6.02 -28.97
N ALA A 634 -29.48 -4.74 -29.15
CA ALA A 634 -30.01 -3.68 -28.31
C ALA A 634 -31.53 -3.55 -28.48
N ILE A 635 -32.19 -3.33 -27.35
CA ILE A 635 -33.64 -3.08 -27.34
C ILE A 635 -33.89 -1.56 -27.40
N GLU A 636 -33.10 -0.78 -26.71
CA GLU A 636 -33.18 0.68 -26.66
C GLU A 636 -32.23 1.31 -27.69
N PRO A 637 -32.55 2.46 -28.26
CA PRO A 637 -31.61 3.16 -29.13
C PRO A 637 -30.39 3.65 -28.36
N MET A 638 -29.26 3.75 -29.06
CA MET A 638 -28.05 4.33 -28.48
C MET A 638 -28.26 5.81 -28.13
N VAL A 639 -27.69 6.25 -27.05
CA VAL A 639 -27.70 7.67 -26.64
C VAL A 639 -27.00 8.51 -27.72
N THR A 640 -27.67 9.57 -28.18
CA THR A 640 -27.14 10.44 -29.26
C THR A 640 -26.50 11.72 -28.74
N ASP A 641 -26.85 12.15 -27.54
CA ASP A 641 -26.33 13.37 -26.94
C ASP A 641 -25.35 13.11 -25.79
N ARG A 642 -24.23 13.82 -25.80
CA ARG A 642 -23.19 13.79 -24.77
C ARG A 642 -23.58 14.50 -23.46
N LYS A 643 -24.81 14.96 -23.33
CA LYS A 643 -25.30 15.54 -22.07
C LYS A 643 -25.52 14.46 -21.02
N ILE A 644 -24.42 13.94 -20.52
CA ILE A 644 -24.44 13.28 -19.24
C ILE A 644 -24.47 14.42 -18.22
N LEU A 645 -25.68 14.79 -17.92
CA LEU A 645 -25.94 15.54 -16.72
C LEU A 645 -25.66 14.59 -15.56
N CYS A 646 -24.46 14.67 -14.99
CA CYS A 646 -24.30 14.35 -13.59
C CYS A 646 -25.23 15.31 -12.85
N LYS A 647 -26.50 14.96 -12.75
CA LYS A 647 -27.40 15.66 -11.84
C LYS A 647 -26.94 15.35 -10.44
N TRP A 648 -26.07 16.16 -9.94
CA TRP A 648 -25.82 16.28 -8.51
C TRP A 648 -27.09 16.83 -7.89
N ASN A 649 -28.04 15.95 -7.65
CA ASN A 649 -29.02 16.27 -6.63
C ASN A 649 -28.24 16.12 -5.33
N ALA A 650 -27.54 17.16 -5.01
CA ALA A 650 -26.81 17.41 -3.82
C ALA A 650 -27.39 16.77 -2.62
N MET A 651 -26.64 16.04 -1.78
CA MET A 651 -27.05 15.74 -0.81
C MET A 651 -26.43 15.03 0.21
N GLU A 652 -26.84 14.67 1.25
CA GLU A 652 -26.21 13.81 2.20
C GLU A 652 -25.66 12.60 1.48
N CYS A 653 -24.34 12.49 1.50
CA CYS A 653 -23.74 11.20 1.30
C CYS A 653 -24.12 10.31 2.49
N THR A 654 -25.30 9.72 2.43
CA THR A 654 -25.47 8.47 3.16
C THR A 654 -24.42 7.51 2.62
N TYR A 655 -23.94 6.55 3.39
CA TYR A 655 -23.11 5.41 3.01
C TYR A 655 -23.60 4.82 1.70
N GLY A 656 -23.55 5.75 0.79
CA GLY A 656 -24.31 5.58 -0.35
C GLY A 656 -23.52 4.77 -1.30
N LYS A 657 -24.12 4.09 -2.03
CA LYS A 657 -23.76 3.38 -3.20
C LYS A 657 -23.21 4.40 -4.18
N PRO A 658 -21.89 4.58 -4.34
CA PRO A 658 -21.38 5.39 -5.41
C PRO A 658 -21.87 4.78 -6.72
N VAL A 659 -22.42 5.60 -7.57
CA VAL A 659 -22.84 5.20 -8.90
C VAL A 659 -21.78 5.75 -9.86
N PRO A 660 -21.17 4.93 -10.71
CA PRO A 660 -20.21 5.42 -11.68
C PRO A 660 -20.83 6.50 -12.53
N CYS A 661 -20.19 7.65 -12.59
CA CYS A 661 -20.57 8.69 -13.50
C CYS A 661 -19.37 9.11 -14.35
N GLU A 662 -19.65 9.59 -15.54
CA GLU A 662 -18.63 10.08 -16.44
C GLU A 662 -18.05 11.40 -15.89
N GLY A 663 -16.76 11.50 -15.87
CA GLY A 663 -16.04 12.71 -15.45
C GLY A 663 -15.51 12.69 -14.04
N LEU A 664 -16.19 12.04 -13.08
CA LEU A 664 -15.79 12.04 -11.68
C LEU A 664 -15.61 10.63 -11.07
N GLY A 665 -15.64 9.58 -11.88
CA GLY A 665 -15.53 8.19 -11.41
C GLY A 665 -16.78 7.67 -10.70
N TYR A 666 -17.45 8.48 -9.89
CA TYR A 666 -18.67 8.10 -9.16
C TYR A 666 -19.70 9.21 -9.05
N GLU A 667 -20.96 8.83 -9.13
CA GLU A 667 -22.05 9.61 -8.59
C GLU A 667 -22.41 9.06 -7.20
N ARG A 668 -22.54 9.93 -6.23
CA ARG A 668 -23.04 9.57 -4.91
C ARG A 668 -24.49 9.91 -4.81
N LYS A 669 -25.33 8.91 -4.58
CA LYS A 669 -26.71 9.15 -4.20
C LYS A 669 -26.73 9.78 -2.82
N ALA A 670 -27.20 10.99 -2.78
CA ALA A 670 -27.39 11.70 -1.55
C ALA A 670 -28.89 11.93 -1.28
N ALA A 671 -29.28 11.85 -0.04
CA ALA A 671 -30.66 11.98 0.40
C ALA A 671 -30.93 13.39 0.96
N GLY A 672 -30.81 14.42 0.15
CA GLY A 672 -31.15 15.80 0.51
C GLY A 672 -30.00 16.65 1.08
N ILE A 673 -29.79 17.86 0.55
CA ILE A 673 -28.86 18.85 1.15
C ILE A 673 -29.49 19.40 2.41
N ARG A 674 -28.77 19.28 3.53
CA ARG A 674 -29.09 20.10 4.70
C ARG A 674 -28.38 21.46 4.56
N LYS A 675 -29.05 22.53 4.95
CA LYS A 675 -28.47 23.85 4.99
C LYS A 675 -27.18 23.81 5.86
N GLY A 676 -26.05 24.17 5.27
CA GLY A 676 -24.75 24.14 5.93
C GLY A 676 -23.91 22.90 5.67
N SER A 677 -24.38 21.94 4.88
CA SER A 677 -23.56 20.82 4.41
C SER A 677 -22.61 21.27 3.31
N SER A 678 -21.39 20.80 3.32
CA SER A 678 -20.42 20.99 2.25
C SER A 678 -20.18 19.68 1.50
N LEU A 679 -20.10 19.77 0.19
CA LEU A 679 -19.61 18.69 -0.64
C LEU A 679 -18.14 18.98 -0.98
N THR A 680 -17.26 18.05 -0.63
CA THR A 680 -15.84 18.16 -0.98
C THR A 680 -15.59 17.28 -2.21
N PHE A 681 -15.06 17.90 -3.25
CA PHE A 681 -14.59 17.20 -4.45
C PHE A 681 -13.07 17.19 -4.44
N ALA A 682 -12.49 16.07 -4.78
CA ALA A 682 -11.08 15.94 -5.09
C ALA A 682 -10.92 15.90 -6.61
N PHE A 683 -10.06 16.72 -7.15
CA PHE A 683 -9.73 16.73 -8.57
C PHE A 683 -8.25 16.45 -8.73
N ASP A 684 -7.94 15.61 -9.71
CA ASP A 684 -6.56 15.48 -10.19
C ASP A 684 -6.28 16.65 -11.10
N ASP A 685 -5.35 17.50 -10.73
CA ASP A 685 -4.99 18.66 -11.54
C ASP A 685 -4.08 18.31 -12.73
N TYR A 686 -3.43 17.15 -12.68
CA TYR A 686 -2.46 16.66 -13.68
C TYR A 686 -1.42 17.72 -14.07
N GLY A 687 -1.00 18.55 -13.10
CA GLY A 687 -0.09 19.66 -13.32
C GLY A 687 -0.70 20.82 -14.10
N LYS A 688 -2.01 20.98 -14.10
CA LYS A 688 -2.70 22.14 -14.71
C LYS A 688 -3.04 23.16 -13.64
N ASP A 689 -2.88 24.45 -14.00
CA ASP A 689 -3.20 25.57 -13.10
C ASP A 689 -4.69 25.72 -12.80
N SER A 690 -5.55 25.06 -13.57
CA SER A 690 -7.00 25.11 -13.38
C SER A 690 -7.69 23.86 -13.95
N VAL A 691 -8.75 23.42 -13.28
CA VAL A 691 -9.65 22.38 -13.74
C VAL A 691 -11.04 22.99 -13.86
N GLU A 692 -11.66 22.84 -15.03
CA GLU A 692 -13.01 23.31 -15.28
C GLU A 692 -14.00 22.22 -14.84
N VAL A 693 -14.91 22.58 -13.94
CA VAL A 693 -15.91 21.66 -13.37
C VAL A 693 -17.29 22.21 -13.67
N GLU A 694 -18.09 21.43 -14.39
CA GLU A 694 -19.51 21.69 -14.57
C GLU A 694 -20.29 20.92 -13.47
N ILE A 695 -21.00 21.65 -12.58
CA ILE A 695 -21.78 21.13 -11.46
C ILE A 695 -23.26 21.17 -11.79
#